data_78144342e71e8d1152269b6dece76426
#
_entry.id   78144342e71e8d1152269b6dece76426
#
_cell.length_a   1.000
_cell.length_b   1.000
_cell.length_c   1.000
_cell.angle_alpha   90.00
_cell.angle_beta   90.00
_cell.angle_gamma   90.00
#
_symmetry.space_group_name_H-M   'P 1'
#
loop_
_entity.id
_entity.type
_entity.pdbx_description
1 polymer ?
#
loop_
_entity_poly.entity_id
_entity_poly.type
_entity_poly.pdbx_seq_one_letter_code
_entity_poly.pdbx_strand_id
1 'polypeptide(L)'
;MGLPLVPGNGSGAVLAANVGLSFWGGIDPTDGTVIDQSHPLCGQSVAGKVLALPSGRGSCTGSQVVLELLLGGKAPSGLLLSQSDEIIPLGVIVGEELFGRSLPIVRLSEADFAHACSSAHARIGADGSVHLSDAVATDSDSASDAHTPTRVTDAELAEHIQMRSDDLATLGGAHGAAAQVAMRILLRVARLQGVRELLDVTQVHIDGCTYIGPASLRFAQQLLAWQGSFKVPTTLNAISVDRRRWRALGVSPVLGEPASALGDAYVALGAQASFTCAPYLLESAPCAGENIGWGESNAVVYANSCLGARTQKYADFLDACIALTGRAPAAGCHLDAGRRARLVLRLDPCLQARVLGAGGALDDAFWPTLGYLVGLKAASRVPVLTGLEQVAPSRDDLKAFSAAFGTTASVALFHLAGITPEAPTLKTALGLSTGSTAHAVDQADQATIGQLDVAQITLSLEDLVQAYATLNGHVTGTESAAALTDKAGGVTGSVLDGQAIELVALGNPHFSVEECARLAEMLASSLQPRHEGVSLVITLGRATLEEARRRGYVQPIEAFGATLVTDTCWCMLTEPVVPPTARTIITNSAKYAHYGPGLVGRRLRFANLAGCVEAATSGRAPTGQPSWLAKSIGSTRAMHVGRYARTARGVRTIL
;
A
#
# COMPACT_ATOMS: atom_id res chain seq x y z
N MET A 1 18.89 -1.13 -28.69
CA MET A 1 18.05 -2.36 -28.56
C MET A 1 17.60 -2.46 -27.11
N GLY A 2 16.31 -2.53 -26.85
CA GLY A 2 15.77 -2.67 -25.50
C GLY A 2 15.64 -4.12 -25.08
N LEU A 3 15.42 -4.34 -23.78
CA LEU A 3 15.07 -5.66 -23.24
C LEU A 3 13.56 -5.84 -23.32
N PRO A 4 13.03 -6.79 -24.12
CA PRO A 4 11.60 -7.06 -24.16
C PRO A 4 11.16 -7.71 -22.84
N LEU A 5 10.27 -7.03 -22.11
CA LEU A 5 9.61 -7.57 -20.92
C LEU A 5 8.37 -8.38 -21.32
N VAL A 6 7.61 -7.86 -22.29
CA VAL A 6 6.54 -8.57 -22.98
C VAL A 6 6.79 -8.40 -24.47
N PRO A 7 7.16 -9.49 -25.19
CA PRO A 7 7.39 -9.44 -26.63
C PRO A 7 6.12 -9.12 -27.42
N GLY A 8 6.23 -8.33 -28.47
CA GLY A 8 5.11 -7.98 -29.35
C GLY A 8 5.45 -6.83 -30.27
N ASN A 9 4.51 -6.51 -31.18
CA ASN A 9 4.66 -5.40 -32.11
C ASN A 9 3.70 -4.27 -31.71
N GLY A 10 4.15 -3.03 -31.84
CA GLY A 10 3.33 -1.86 -31.56
C GLY A 10 3.89 -0.61 -32.21
N SER A 11 3.02 0.33 -32.58
CA SER A 11 3.44 1.61 -33.12
C SER A 11 2.45 2.72 -32.77
N GLY A 12 2.93 3.95 -32.66
CA GLY A 12 2.07 5.09 -32.37
C GLY A 12 2.84 6.36 -32.04
N ALA A 13 2.11 7.44 -31.89
CA ALA A 13 2.66 8.68 -31.38
C ALA A 13 3.19 8.48 -29.95
N VAL A 14 4.35 9.03 -29.65
CA VAL A 14 4.95 8.92 -28.32
C VAL A 14 4.25 9.85 -27.35
N LEU A 15 3.84 9.31 -26.22
CA LEU A 15 3.35 10.06 -25.05
C LEU A 15 4.34 9.79 -23.91
N ALA A 16 5.13 10.80 -23.54
CA ALA A 16 6.25 10.62 -22.63
C ALA A 16 6.19 11.49 -21.38
N ALA A 17 6.68 10.96 -20.26
CA ALA A 17 6.98 11.72 -19.05
C ALA A 17 8.22 11.15 -18.35
N ASN A 18 8.99 12.05 -17.71
CA ASN A 18 10.15 11.69 -16.88
C ASN A 18 9.78 11.36 -15.43
N VAL A 19 8.49 11.16 -15.15
CA VAL A 19 7.92 10.83 -13.84
C VAL A 19 7.10 9.56 -13.98
N GLY A 20 7.24 8.63 -13.04
CA GLY A 20 6.44 7.42 -13.02
C GLY A 20 4.96 7.72 -12.81
N LEU A 21 4.08 6.91 -13.42
CA LEU A 21 2.63 7.07 -13.36
C LEU A 21 2.01 5.92 -12.55
N SER A 22 1.14 6.25 -11.60
CA SER A 22 0.29 5.25 -10.96
C SER A 22 -0.84 4.89 -11.93
N PHE A 23 -0.95 3.62 -12.30
CA PHE A 23 -2.09 3.20 -13.12
C PHE A 23 -3.37 3.22 -12.27
N TRP A 24 -3.33 2.70 -11.04
CA TRP A 24 -4.46 2.79 -10.13
C TRP A 24 -4.60 4.21 -9.56
N GLY A 25 -5.77 4.81 -9.74
CA GLY A 25 -6.06 6.18 -9.29
C GLY A 25 -5.37 7.28 -10.10
N GLY A 26 -4.56 6.94 -11.09
CA GLY A 26 -3.89 7.89 -11.98
C GLY A 26 -4.31 7.80 -13.44
N ILE A 27 -4.92 6.67 -13.85
CA ILE A 27 -5.54 6.50 -15.17
C ILE A 27 -6.98 6.07 -14.98
N ASP A 28 -7.90 6.68 -15.74
CA ASP A 28 -9.28 6.21 -15.85
C ASP A 28 -9.29 4.90 -16.65
N PRO A 29 -9.70 3.77 -16.07
CA PRO A 29 -9.67 2.48 -16.77
C PRO A 29 -10.71 2.39 -17.91
N THR A 30 -11.68 3.31 -17.97
CA THR A 30 -12.75 3.26 -18.97
C THR A 30 -12.38 3.89 -20.31
N ASP A 31 -11.53 4.91 -20.31
CA ASP A 31 -11.16 5.66 -21.53
C ASP A 31 -9.64 5.85 -21.72
N GLY A 32 -8.83 5.50 -20.71
CA GLY A 32 -7.38 5.64 -20.75
C GLY A 32 -6.88 7.06 -20.48
N THR A 33 -7.72 7.96 -19.97
CA THR A 33 -7.31 9.32 -19.62
C THR A 33 -6.47 9.34 -18.35
N VAL A 34 -5.35 10.05 -18.35
CA VAL A 34 -4.56 10.31 -17.14
C VAL A 34 -5.28 11.30 -16.25
N ILE A 35 -5.70 10.87 -15.06
CA ILE A 35 -6.50 11.65 -14.10
C ILE A 35 -5.69 12.13 -12.89
N ASP A 36 -4.43 11.70 -12.72
CA ASP A 36 -3.53 12.19 -11.68
C ASP A 36 -3.23 13.68 -11.93
N GLN A 37 -3.80 14.54 -11.09
CA GLN A 37 -3.68 16.00 -11.20
C GLN A 37 -2.24 16.51 -11.03
N SER A 38 -1.38 15.73 -10.41
CA SER A 38 0.04 16.07 -10.20
C SER A 38 0.95 15.60 -11.32
N HIS A 39 0.44 14.77 -12.25
CA HIS A 39 1.25 14.18 -13.31
C HIS A 39 1.30 15.08 -14.57
N PRO A 40 2.47 15.22 -15.24
CA PRO A 40 2.60 16.04 -16.44
C PRO A 40 1.66 15.68 -17.60
N LEU A 41 1.20 14.42 -17.65
CA LEU A 41 0.27 13.94 -18.69
C LEU A 41 -1.20 14.08 -18.30
N CYS A 42 -1.54 14.76 -17.21
CA CYS A 42 -2.92 14.94 -16.77
C CYS A 42 -3.83 15.44 -17.91
N GLY A 43 -4.99 14.81 -18.08
CA GLY A 43 -5.95 15.12 -19.14
C GLY A 43 -5.63 14.49 -20.52
N GLN A 44 -4.51 13.82 -20.69
CA GLN A 44 -4.17 13.14 -21.94
C GLN A 44 -4.55 11.66 -21.89
N SER A 45 -5.04 11.12 -23.02
CA SER A 45 -5.34 9.70 -23.17
C SER A 45 -4.10 8.92 -23.61
N VAL A 46 -3.87 7.74 -23.01
CA VAL A 46 -2.81 6.80 -23.39
C VAL A 46 -3.24 5.89 -24.56
N ALA A 47 -4.55 5.83 -24.86
CA ALA A 47 -5.11 4.89 -25.83
C ALA A 47 -4.45 5.02 -27.22
N GLY A 48 -3.94 3.90 -27.75
CA GLY A 48 -3.33 3.81 -29.07
C GLY A 48 -1.99 4.55 -29.24
N LYS A 49 -1.41 5.09 -28.17
CA LYS A 49 -0.10 5.76 -28.18
C LYS A 49 0.99 4.84 -27.66
N VAL A 50 2.25 5.11 -28.01
CA VAL A 50 3.40 4.50 -27.33
C VAL A 50 3.68 5.33 -26.08
N LEU A 51 3.40 4.75 -24.91
CA LEU A 51 3.58 5.41 -23.62
C LEU A 51 5.00 5.18 -23.11
N ALA A 52 5.76 6.27 -22.89
CA ALA A 52 7.12 6.22 -22.34
C ALA A 52 7.13 6.79 -20.90
N LEU A 53 7.47 5.95 -19.92
CA LEU A 53 7.54 6.28 -18.49
C LEU A 53 8.80 5.66 -17.88
N PRO A 54 9.38 6.23 -16.81
CA PRO A 54 10.47 5.56 -16.10
C PRO A 54 10.02 4.20 -15.55
N SER A 55 8.86 4.13 -14.90
CA SER A 55 8.21 2.93 -14.36
C SER A 55 6.77 3.23 -13.98
N GLY A 56 6.00 2.22 -13.65
CA GLY A 56 4.81 2.38 -12.83
C GLY A 56 5.17 2.81 -11.40
N ARG A 57 4.16 3.27 -10.65
CA ARG A 57 4.26 3.56 -9.22
C ARG A 57 2.92 3.27 -8.53
N GLY A 58 2.91 3.25 -7.20
CA GLY A 58 1.67 3.15 -6.42
C GLY A 58 1.22 1.72 -6.12
N SER A 59 -0.08 1.48 -6.23
CA SER A 59 -0.75 0.26 -5.79
C SER A 59 -0.49 -0.95 -6.68
N CYS A 60 -0.53 -2.14 -6.07
CA CYS A 60 -0.54 -3.44 -6.75
C CYS A 60 -1.69 -3.58 -7.76
N THR A 61 -2.80 -2.88 -7.53
CA THR A 61 -4.00 -2.82 -8.38
C THR A 61 -3.74 -2.20 -9.77
N GLY A 62 -2.55 -1.60 -9.98
CA GLY A 62 -2.13 -1.14 -11.31
C GLY A 62 -2.22 -2.21 -12.40
N SER A 63 -1.95 -3.48 -12.09
CA SER A 63 -2.11 -4.62 -13.03
C SER A 63 -3.55 -4.84 -13.48
N GLN A 64 -4.53 -4.63 -12.59
CA GLN A 64 -5.95 -4.69 -12.97
C GLN A 64 -6.33 -3.55 -13.93
N VAL A 65 -5.82 -2.33 -13.71
CA VAL A 65 -6.07 -1.20 -14.62
C VAL A 65 -5.49 -1.48 -16.00
N VAL A 66 -4.28 -2.05 -16.08
CA VAL A 66 -3.68 -2.45 -17.36
C VAL A 66 -4.54 -3.49 -18.08
N LEU A 67 -5.02 -4.51 -17.36
CA LEU A 67 -5.90 -5.53 -17.95
C LEU A 67 -7.24 -4.92 -18.41
N GLU A 68 -7.83 -4.01 -17.63
CA GLU A 68 -9.08 -3.33 -17.98
C GLU A 68 -8.92 -2.53 -19.27
N LEU A 69 -7.86 -1.70 -19.36
CA LEU A 69 -7.53 -0.93 -20.55
C LEU A 69 -7.32 -1.84 -21.78
N LEU A 70 -6.63 -2.96 -21.57
CA LEU A 70 -6.33 -3.92 -22.65
C LEU A 70 -7.60 -4.60 -23.18
N LEU A 71 -8.48 -5.06 -22.28
CA LEU A 71 -9.73 -5.71 -22.67
C LEU A 71 -10.78 -4.71 -23.17
N GLY A 72 -10.76 -3.46 -22.68
CA GLY A 72 -11.60 -2.36 -23.11
C GLY A 72 -11.14 -1.70 -24.42
N GLY A 73 -9.99 -2.10 -24.99
CA GLY A 73 -9.44 -1.48 -26.19
C GLY A 73 -8.99 -0.04 -26.01
N LYS A 74 -8.61 0.33 -24.77
CA LYS A 74 -8.14 1.66 -24.38
C LYS A 74 -6.67 1.66 -23.93
N ALA A 75 -5.98 0.53 -24.11
CA ALA A 75 -4.58 0.41 -23.80
C ALA A 75 -3.70 1.23 -24.78
N PRO A 76 -2.49 1.63 -24.36
CA PRO A 76 -1.49 2.11 -25.29
C PRO A 76 -1.14 1.04 -26.34
N SER A 77 -0.57 1.44 -27.46
CA SER A 77 -0.07 0.50 -28.48
C SER A 77 1.26 -0.13 -28.09
N GLY A 78 1.95 0.41 -27.10
CA GLY A 78 3.20 -0.12 -26.54
C GLY A 78 3.66 0.68 -25.34
N LEU A 79 4.54 0.08 -24.54
CA LEU A 79 5.16 0.73 -23.37
C LEU A 79 6.69 0.69 -23.48
N LEU A 80 7.30 1.83 -23.20
CA LEU A 80 8.75 1.99 -23.06
C LEU A 80 9.06 2.38 -21.61
N LEU A 81 9.85 1.57 -20.92
CA LEU A 81 10.25 1.78 -19.53
C LEU A 81 11.77 1.97 -19.43
N SER A 82 12.27 2.76 -18.48
CA SER A 82 13.70 2.84 -18.18
C SER A 82 14.11 2.03 -16.95
N GLN A 83 13.16 1.67 -16.08
CA GLN A 83 13.38 0.92 -14.85
C GLN A 83 12.60 -0.40 -14.89
N SER A 84 12.96 -1.32 -13.99
CA SER A 84 12.20 -2.56 -13.80
C SER A 84 10.84 -2.26 -13.19
N ASP A 85 9.82 -2.93 -13.71
CA ASP A 85 8.44 -2.88 -13.23
C ASP A 85 7.87 -4.30 -13.28
N GLU A 86 7.10 -4.70 -12.30
CA GLU A 86 6.49 -6.03 -12.23
C GLU A 86 4.96 -5.94 -12.29
N ILE A 87 4.41 -4.78 -11.99
CA ILE A 87 2.96 -4.55 -11.91
C ILE A 87 2.35 -4.43 -13.30
N ILE A 88 2.91 -3.57 -14.13
CA ILE A 88 2.42 -3.32 -15.50
C ILE A 88 2.54 -4.56 -16.37
N PRO A 89 3.72 -5.23 -16.46
CA PRO A 89 3.86 -6.45 -17.25
C PRO A 89 2.91 -7.57 -16.83
N LEU A 90 2.62 -7.71 -15.54
CA LEU A 90 1.70 -8.75 -15.06
C LEU A 90 0.29 -8.58 -15.64
N GLY A 91 -0.25 -7.37 -15.68
CA GLY A 91 -1.56 -7.12 -16.28
C GLY A 91 -1.63 -7.58 -17.74
N VAL A 92 -0.53 -7.37 -18.50
CA VAL A 92 -0.43 -7.84 -19.89
C VAL A 92 -0.27 -9.36 -19.97
N ILE A 93 0.59 -9.96 -19.12
CA ILE A 93 0.77 -11.42 -19.07
C ILE A 93 -0.57 -12.13 -18.78
N VAL A 94 -1.38 -11.62 -17.86
CA VAL A 94 -2.73 -12.13 -17.60
C VAL A 94 -3.63 -11.97 -18.84
N GLY A 95 -3.55 -10.84 -19.52
CA GLY A 95 -4.25 -10.59 -20.78
C GLY A 95 -3.90 -11.62 -21.86
N GLU A 96 -2.62 -11.97 -21.98
CA GLU A 96 -2.16 -12.99 -22.93
C GLU A 96 -2.61 -14.40 -22.58
N GLU A 97 -2.40 -14.80 -21.32
CA GLU A 97 -2.64 -16.19 -20.89
C GLU A 97 -4.15 -16.56 -20.82
N LEU A 98 -5.01 -15.59 -20.45
CA LEU A 98 -6.45 -15.86 -20.28
C LEU A 98 -7.30 -15.35 -21.43
N PHE A 99 -6.92 -14.25 -22.07
CA PHE A 99 -7.81 -13.53 -22.99
C PHE A 99 -7.27 -13.37 -24.41
N GLY A 100 -6.03 -13.81 -24.68
CA GLY A 100 -5.40 -13.69 -25.99
C GLY A 100 -5.20 -12.23 -26.44
N ARG A 101 -4.96 -11.35 -25.49
CA ARG A 101 -4.69 -9.91 -25.72
C ARG A 101 -3.33 -9.54 -25.17
N SER A 102 -2.54 -8.80 -25.96
CA SER A 102 -1.16 -8.42 -25.63
C SER A 102 -0.92 -6.93 -25.79
N LEU A 103 0.20 -6.49 -25.26
CA LEU A 103 0.74 -5.13 -25.35
C LEU A 103 2.27 -5.24 -25.22
N PRO A 104 3.07 -4.82 -26.23
CA PRO A 104 4.53 -4.90 -26.14
C PRO A 104 5.06 -3.96 -25.06
N ILE A 105 5.95 -4.49 -24.21
CA ILE A 105 6.65 -3.73 -23.17
C ILE A 105 8.15 -3.93 -23.34
N VAL A 106 8.89 -2.84 -23.50
CA VAL A 106 10.34 -2.86 -23.66
C VAL A 106 11.00 -1.97 -22.62
N ARG A 107 12.03 -2.50 -21.94
CA ARG A 107 12.90 -1.72 -21.08
C ARG A 107 14.10 -1.21 -21.87
N LEU A 108 14.28 0.10 -21.87
CA LEU A 108 15.37 0.80 -22.53
C LEU A 108 16.49 1.17 -21.55
N SER A 109 17.68 1.44 -22.07
CA SER A 109 18.71 2.15 -21.32
C SER A 109 18.25 3.58 -21.03
N GLU A 110 18.84 4.25 -20.03
CA GLU A 110 18.49 5.66 -19.72
C GLU A 110 18.69 6.58 -20.93
N ALA A 111 19.75 6.35 -21.72
CA ALA A 111 20.05 7.14 -22.92
C ALA A 111 19.01 6.91 -24.03
N ASP A 112 18.64 5.65 -24.30
CA ASP A 112 17.62 5.31 -25.31
C ASP A 112 16.23 5.80 -24.88
N PHE A 113 15.94 5.74 -23.57
CA PHE A 113 14.69 6.26 -23.02
C PHE A 113 14.59 7.78 -23.17
N ALA A 114 15.66 8.51 -22.85
CA ALA A 114 15.69 9.96 -23.05
C ALA A 114 15.47 10.33 -24.54
N HIS A 115 16.04 9.56 -25.47
CA HIS A 115 15.81 9.76 -26.89
C HIS A 115 14.34 9.46 -27.26
N ALA A 116 13.76 8.36 -26.75
CA ALA A 116 12.36 8.03 -26.98
C ALA A 116 11.41 9.14 -26.49
N CYS A 117 11.70 9.75 -25.31
CA CYS A 117 10.90 10.85 -24.79
C CYS A 117 10.91 12.12 -25.66
N SER A 118 11.93 12.31 -26.49
CA SER A 118 12.04 13.47 -27.41
C SER A 118 11.53 13.19 -28.82
N SER A 119 11.17 11.95 -29.15
CA SER A 119 10.71 11.54 -30.48
C SER A 119 9.19 11.69 -30.63
N ALA A 120 8.71 11.98 -31.83
CA ALA A 120 7.28 12.15 -32.12
C ALA A 120 6.55 10.81 -32.26
N HIS A 121 7.22 9.78 -32.76
CA HIS A 121 6.64 8.46 -33.07
C HIS A 121 7.61 7.34 -32.73
N ALA A 122 7.09 6.20 -32.26
CA ALA A 122 7.87 5.00 -32.01
C ALA A 122 7.20 3.76 -32.59
N ARG A 123 8.02 2.81 -33.06
CA ARG A 123 7.64 1.47 -33.49
C ARG A 123 8.44 0.44 -32.70
N ILE A 124 7.75 -0.48 -32.06
CA ILE A 124 8.30 -1.56 -31.22
C ILE A 124 8.22 -2.86 -32.02
N GLY A 125 9.31 -3.62 -32.06
CA GLY A 125 9.37 -4.97 -32.62
C GLY A 125 9.35 -6.04 -31.52
N ALA A 126 8.91 -7.25 -31.88
CA ALA A 126 8.83 -8.38 -30.95
C ALA A 126 10.19 -8.81 -30.36
N ASP A 127 11.29 -8.48 -31.04
CA ASP A 127 12.67 -8.71 -30.62
C ASP A 127 13.18 -7.65 -29.61
N GLY A 128 12.35 -6.67 -29.24
CA GLY A 128 12.72 -5.53 -28.39
C GLY A 128 13.40 -4.39 -29.16
N SER A 129 13.43 -4.43 -30.48
CA SER A 129 13.87 -3.29 -31.30
C SER A 129 12.89 -2.14 -31.17
N VAL A 130 13.40 -0.91 -31.04
CA VAL A 130 12.62 0.32 -31.01
C VAL A 130 13.15 1.27 -32.06
N HIS A 131 12.29 1.61 -33.01
CA HIS A 131 12.58 2.59 -34.05
C HIS A 131 11.86 3.88 -33.75
N LEU A 132 12.61 4.97 -33.62
CA LEU A 132 12.14 6.30 -33.26
C LEU A 132 12.14 7.19 -34.51
N SER A 133 11.14 8.08 -34.62
CA SER A 133 11.02 9.01 -35.77
C SER A 133 10.41 10.33 -35.30
N ASP A 134 10.88 11.43 -35.88
CA ASP A 134 10.33 12.77 -35.67
C ASP A 134 9.20 13.10 -36.68
N ALA A 135 9.00 12.23 -37.67
CA ALA A 135 7.90 12.37 -38.63
C ALA A 135 6.60 11.82 -38.03
N VAL A 136 5.52 12.57 -38.13
CA VAL A 136 4.18 12.09 -37.85
C VAL A 136 3.84 10.99 -38.86
N ALA A 137 3.55 9.78 -38.38
CA ALA A 137 3.17 8.67 -39.24
C ALA A 137 1.92 9.03 -40.07
N THR A 138 1.94 8.73 -41.36
CA THR A 138 0.74 8.77 -42.18
C THR A 138 -0.15 7.56 -41.86
N ASP A 139 -1.46 7.70 -41.92
CA ASP A 139 -2.50 6.72 -41.53
C ASP A 139 -2.38 5.31 -42.15
N SER A 140 -1.43 5.08 -43.10
CA SER A 140 -1.18 3.78 -43.71
C SER A 140 -0.45 2.78 -42.82
N ASP A 141 0.12 3.19 -41.67
CA ASP A 141 0.85 2.34 -40.75
C ASP A 141 0.01 1.91 -39.50
N SER A 142 -1.30 2.10 -39.56
CA SER A 142 -2.22 1.67 -38.50
C SER A 142 -2.24 0.15 -38.36
N ALA A 143 -1.61 -0.33 -37.30
CA ALA A 143 -1.33 -1.74 -37.03
C ALA A 143 -2.62 -2.56 -36.85
N SER A 144 -2.89 -3.46 -37.77
CA SER A 144 -3.89 -4.52 -37.61
C SER A 144 -3.47 -5.64 -36.64
N ASP A 145 -2.18 -5.71 -36.23
CA ASP A 145 -1.60 -6.83 -35.46
C ASP A 145 -1.07 -6.45 -34.06
N ALA A 146 -1.29 -5.24 -33.59
CA ALA A 146 -0.67 -4.69 -32.37
C ALA A 146 -1.00 -5.46 -31.06
N HIS A 147 -1.99 -6.33 -31.05
CA HIS A 147 -2.48 -6.98 -29.82
C HIS A 147 -2.49 -8.51 -29.88
N THR A 148 -1.79 -9.11 -30.84
CA THR A 148 -1.67 -10.58 -30.91
C THR A 148 -0.51 -11.05 -30.04
N PRO A 149 -0.72 -11.95 -29.05
CA PRO A 149 0.33 -12.40 -28.16
C PRO A 149 1.40 -13.26 -28.89
N THR A 150 2.66 -13.01 -28.55
CA THR A 150 3.74 -13.95 -28.85
C THR A 150 3.71 -15.05 -27.78
N ARG A 151 3.26 -16.25 -28.15
CA ARG A 151 3.08 -17.36 -27.21
C ARG A 151 4.43 -17.90 -26.72
N VAL A 152 4.71 -17.75 -25.44
CA VAL A 152 5.83 -18.43 -24.76
C VAL A 152 5.43 -19.89 -24.50
N THR A 153 6.28 -20.85 -24.92
CA THR A 153 6.00 -22.29 -24.73
C THR A 153 6.33 -22.73 -23.30
N ASP A 154 5.71 -23.84 -22.86
CA ASP A 154 5.99 -24.43 -21.55
C ASP A 154 7.44 -24.89 -21.41
N ALA A 155 8.07 -25.35 -22.51
CA ALA A 155 9.47 -25.72 -22.54
C ALA A 155 10.39 -24.50 -22.28
N GLU A 156 10.11 -23.36 -22.92
CA GLU A 156 10.86 -22.11 -22.68
C GLU A 156 10.69 -21.59 -21.25
N LEU A 157 9.52 -21.78 -20.65
CA LEU A 157 9.26 -21.42 -19.24
C LEU A 157 10.04 -22.33 -18.29
N ALA A 158 10.11 -23.62 -18.60
CA ALA A 158 10.79 -24.63 -17.78
C ALA A 158 12.34 -24.50 -17.82
N GLU A 159 12.91 -24.00 -18.91
CA GLU A 159 14.36 -24.01 -19.15
C GLU A 159 15.16 -23.20 -18.11
N HIS A 160 14.58 -22.15 -17.54
CA HIS A 160 15.29 -21.17 -16.70
C HIS A 160 15.02 -21.31 -15.21
N ILE A 161 14.05 -22.14 -14.80
CA ILE A 161 13.59 -22.23 -13.42
C ILE A 161 13.70 -23.69 -12.94
N GLN A 162 14.33 -23.88 -11.78
CA GLN A 162 14.38 -25.18 -11.12
C GLN A 162 12.99 -25.51 -10.57
N MET A 163 12.35 -26.50 -11.17
CA MET A 163 11.00 -26.94 -10.82
C MET A 163 11.03 -28.35 -10.22
N ARG A 164 10.17 -28.57 -9.23
CA ARG A 164 9.90 -29.89 -8.67
C ARG A 164 9.01 -30.69 -9.62
N SER A 165 8.92 -31.99 -9.41
CA SER A 165 8.01 -32.84 -10.20
C SER A 165 6.55 -32.40 -10.17
N ASP A 166 6.07 -31.88 -9.02
CA ASP A 166 4.71 -31.34 -8.88
C ASP A 166 4.52 -30.02 -9.64
N ASP A 167 5.54 -29.16 -9.68
CA ASP A 167 5.50 -27.92 -10.49
C ASP A 167 5.42 -28.26 -11.99
N LEU A 168 6.20 -29.25 -12.45
CA LEU A 168 6.13 -29.75 -13.83
C LEU A 168 4.79 -30.40 -14.15
N ALA A 169 4.24 -31.18 -13.23
CA ALA A 169 2.91 -31.77 -13.37
C ALA A 169 1.83 -30.69 -13.46
N THR A 170 1.92 -29.63 -12.65
CA THR A 170 1.01 -28.47 -12.70
C THR A 170 1.10 -27.75 -14.03
N LEU A 171 2.32 -27.47 -14.53
CA LEU A 171 2.56 -26.84 -15.82
C LEU A 171 2.03 -27.71 -16.97
N GLY A 172 2.15 -29.03 -16.87
CA GLY A 172 1.58 -30.02 -17.81
C GLY A 172 0.07 -30.20 -17.70
N GLY A 173 -0.64 -29.49 -16.82
CA GLY A 173 -2.09 -29.53 -16.70
C GLY A 173 -2.65 -30.66 -15.80
N ALA A 174 -1.81 -31.40 -15.08
CA ALA A 174 -2.26 -32.52 -14.24
C ALA A 174 -3.22 -32.07 -13.10
N HIS A 175 -3.12 -30.80 -12.67
CA HIS A 175 -3.95 -30.21 -11.62
C HIS A 175 -5.07 -29.28 -12.17
N GLY A 176 -5.39 -29.42 -13.45
CA GLY A 176 -6.46 -28.67 -14.13
C GLY A 176 -5.97 -27.35 -14.78
N ALA A 177 -6.81 -26.79 -15.65
CA ALA A 177 -6.46 -25.63 -16.48
C ALA A 177 -6.17 -24.37 -15.66
N ALA A 178 -6.91 -24.14 -14.56
CA ALA A 178 -6.69 -22.97 -13.71
C ALA A 178 -5.30 -22.99 -13.06
N ALA A 179 -4.88 -24.12 -12.50
CA ALA A 179 -3.56 -24.29 -11.91
C ALA A 179 -2.44 -24.23 -12.96
N GLN A 180 -2.68 -24.79 -14.16
CA GLN A 180 -1.74 -24.71 -15.28
C GLN A 180 -1.47 -23.26 -15.69
N VAL A 181 -2.52 -22.48 -15.95
CA VAL A 181 -2.39 -21.07 -16.36
C VAL A 181 -1.77 -20.24 -15.22
N ALA A 182 -2.15 -20.50 -13.97
CA ALA A 182 -1.54 -19.85 -12.81
C ALA A 182 -0.03 -20.14 -12.74
N MET A 183 0.41 -21.36 -12.96
CA MET A 183 1.83 -21.73 -13.02
C MET A 183 2.55 -21.02 -14.17
N ARG A 184 1.95 -20.94 -15.36
CA ARG A 184 2.51 -20.20 -16.49
C ARG A 184 2.74 -18.74 -16.18
N ILE A 185 1.73 -18.05 -15.60
CA ILE A 185 1.84 -16.65 -15.18
C ILE A 185 2.97 -16.49 -14.16
N LEU A 186 3.02 -17.36 -13.16
CA LEU A 186 4.03 -17.32 -12.10
C LEU A 186 5.45 -17.51 -12.65
N LEU A 187 5.66 -18.44 -13.58
CA LEU A 187 6.95 -18.67 -14.23
C LEU A 187 7.37 -17.49 -15.11
N ARG A 188 6.43 -16.85 -15.80
CA ARG A 188 6.71 -15.63 -16.58
C ARG A 188 7.16 -14.48 -15.68
N VAL A 189 6.51 -14.29 -14.54
CA VAL A 189 6.92 -13.27 -13.56
C VAL A 189 8.29 -13.61 -12.96
N ALA A 190 8.50 -14.86 -12.53
CA ALA A 190 9.80 -15.30 -12.02
C ALA A 190 10.94 -15.06 -13.03
N ARG A 191 10.68 -15.27 -14.33
CA ARG A 191 11.64 -14.95 -15.40
C ARG A 191 11.92 -13.44 -15.51
N LEU A 192 10.89 -12.60 -15.43
CA LEU A 192 11.07 -11.13 -15.42
C LEU A 192 11.92 -10.66 -14.23
N GLN A 193 11.79 -11.33 -13.08
CA GLN A 193 12.59 -11.07 -11.89
C GLN A 193 14.00 -11.67 -11.94
N GLY A 194 14.32 -12.46 -12.98
CA GLY A 194 15.59 -13.19 -13.06
C GLY A 194 15.75 -14.30 -12.02
N VAL A 195 14.66 -14.78 -11.47
CA VAL A 195 14.61 -15.82 -10.42
C VAL A 195 14.69 -17.20 -11.05
N ARG A 196 15.41 -18.11 -10.39
CA ARG A 196 15.61 -19.48 -10.85
C ARG A 196 14.96 -20.56 -10.00
N GLU A 197 14.30 -20.16 -8.91
CA GLU A 197 13.69 -21.09 -7.97
C GLU A 197 12.30 -20.61 -7.54
N LEU A 198 11.42 -21.56 -7.28
CA LEU A 198 10.14 -21.32 -6.61
C LEU A 198 10.21 -21.83 -5.19
N LEU A 199 9.54 -21.15 -4.26
CA LEU A 199 9.38 -21.57 -2.86
C LEU A 199 7.91 -21.88 -2.55
N ASP A 200 7.70 -22.66 -1.48
CA ASP A 200 6.36 -22.93 -0.96
C ASP A 200 5.88 -21.75 -0.12
N VAL A 201 4.58 -21.47 -0.18
CA VAL A 201 3.91 -20.56 0.73
C VAL A 201 2.91 -21.30 1.61
N THR A 202 2.76 -20.85 2.85
CA THR A 202 1.87 -21.50 3.83
C THR A 202 0.44 -20.99 3.74
N GLN A 203 0.25 -19.76 3.28
CA GLN A 203 -1.05 -19.10 3.14
C GLN A 203 -0.96 -17.93 2.16
N VAL A 204 -2.12 -17.47 1.71
CA VAL A 204 -2.26 -16.31 0.80
C VAL A 204 -3.32 -15.33 1.33
N HIS A 205 -3.09 -14.05 1.06
CA HIS A 205 -4.10 -12.99 1.22
C HIS A 205 -4.24 -12.24 -0.10
N ILE A 206 -5.38 -12.45 -0.77
CA ILE A 206 -5.63 -11.91 -2.11
C ILE A 206 -6.03 -10.43 -2.01
N ASP A 207 -5.28 -9.54 -2.65
CA ASP A 207 -5.59 -8.12 -2.86
C ASP A 207 -6.49 -7.91 -4.09
N GLY A 208 -6.34 -8.74 -5.10
CA GLY A 208 -7.03 -8.66 -6.40
C GLY A 208 -8.55 -8.87 -6.36
N CYS A 209 -9.17 -8.93 -5.18
CA CYS A 209 -10.63 -9.01 -5.00
C CYS A 209 -11.35 -7.65 -5.05
N THR A 210 -10.62 -6.57 -5.31
CA THR A 210 -11.12 -5.22 -5.48
C THR A 210 -11.69 -5.02 -6.89
N TYR A 211 -12.97 -4.68 -7.02
CA TYR A 211 -13.60 -4.44 -8.31
C TYR A 211 -13.36 -3.01 -8.79
N ILE A 212 -12.64 -2.86 -9.89
CA ILE A 212 -12.39 -1.57 -10.56
C ILE A 212 -12.98 -1.52 -11.97
N GLY A 213 -13.44 -2.66 -12.48
CA GLY A 213 -14.01 -2.85 -13.80
C GLY A 213 -14.26 -4.32 -14.10
N PRO A 214 -14.90 -4.64 -15.26
CA PRO A 214 -15.27 -6.02 -15.64
C PRO A 214 -14.11 -7.01 -15.74
N ALA A 215 -12.89 -6.56 -16.01
CA ALA A 215 -11.76 -7.46 -16.27
C ALA A 215 -11.38 -8.32 -15.07
N SER A 216 -11.39 -7.76 -13.85
CA SER A 216 -11.09 -8.49 -12.62
C SER A 216 -12.13 -9.59 -12.34
N LEU A 217 -13.41 -9.28 -12.56
CA LEU A 217 -14.50 -10.26 -12.42
C LEU A 217 -14.37 -11.37 -13.48
N ARG A 218 -14.08 -11.03 -14.73
CA ARG A 218 -13.86 -12.00 -15.81
C ARG A 218 -12.68 -12.93 -15.51
N PHE A 219 -11.60 -12.41 -14.92
CA PHE A 219 -10.46 -13.24 -14.48
C PHE A 219 -10.91 -14.28 -13.46
N ALA A 220 -11.58 -13.88 -12.38
CA ALA A 220 -12.03 -14.81 -11.34
C ALA A 220 -13.07 -15.82 -11.87
N GLN A 221 -14.00 -15.37 -12.71
CA GLN A 221 -14.99 -16.24 -13.36
C GLN A 221 -14.34 -17.25 -14.30
N GLN A 222 -13.27 -16.88 -15.01
CA GLN A 222 -12.56 -17.80 -15.88
C GLN A 222 -11.86 -18.91 -15.07
N LEU A 223 -11.26 -18.56 -13.93
CA LEU A 223 -10.67 -19.55 -13.02
C LEU A 223 -11.74 -20.53 -12.49
N LEU A 224 -12.94 -20.03 -12.15
CA LEU A 224 -14.07 -20.88 -11.75
C LEU A 224 -14.56 -21.78 -12.89
N ALA A 225 -14.67 -21.25 -14.11
CA ALA A 225 -15.07 -22.02 -15.28
C ALA A 225 -14.09 -23.18 -15.56
N TRP A 226 -12.83 -23.02 -15.20
CA TRP A 226 -11.81 -24.06 -15.23
C TRP A 226 -11.75 -24.93 -13.98
N GLN A 227 -12.76 -24.83 -13.10
CA GLN A 227 -12.86 -25.58 -11.85
C GLN A 227 -11.65 -25.37 -10.92
N GLY A 228 -11.11 -24.15 -10.90
CA GLY A 228 -10.00 -23.77 -10.03
C GLY A 228 -10.36 -23.96 -8.55
N SER A 229 -9.36 -24.33 -7.75
CA SER A 229 -9.46 -24.38 -6.30
C SER A 229 -8.13 -23.95 -5.68
N PHE A 230 -8.17 -23.11 -4.66
CA PHE A 230 -6.96 -22.68 -3.96
C PHE A 230 -6.32 -23.84 -3.22
N LYS A 231 -5.01 -23.98 -3.42
CA LYS A 231 -4.21 -25.08 -2.85
C LYS A 231 -3.80 -24.83 -1.40
N VAL A 232 -3.71 -23.57 -1.00
CA VAL A 232 -3.32 -23.15 0.35
C VAL A 232 -4.42 -22.33 1.02
N PRO A 233 -4.46 -22.28 2.38
CA PRO A 233 -5.36 -21.39 3.10
C PRO A 233 -5.29 -19.98 2.55
N THR A 234 -6.44 -19.44 2.14
CA THR A 234 -6.51 -18.16 1.44
C THR A 234 -7.55 -17.26 2.08
N THR A 235 -7.18 -16.04 2.39
CA THR A 235 -8.04 -14.96 2.90
C THR A 235 -8.19 -13.85 1.85
N LEU A 236 -9.19 -13.00 2.00
CA LEU A 236 -9.51 -11.93 1.04
C LEU A 236 -9.35 -10.55 1.67
N ASN A 237 -8.74 -9.65 0.91
CA ASN A 237 -8.71 -8.23 1.22
C ASN A 237 -10.13 -7.62 1.20
N ALA A 238 -10.21 -6.37 1.61
CA ALA A 238 -11.42 -5.56 1.50
C ALA A 238 -11.85 -5.46 0.02
N ILE A 239 -13.11 -5.73 -0.25
CA ILE A 239 -13.72 -5.56 -1.57
C ILE A 239 -14.27 -4.15 -1.75
N SER A 240 -14.81 -3.83 -2.93
CA SER A 240 -15.22 -2.46 -3.26
C SER A 240 -16.50 -2.00 -2.55
N VAL A 241 -17.23 -2.88 -1.87
CA VAL A 241 -18.50 -2.56 -1.19
C VAL A 241 -18.68 -3.36 0.11
N ASP A 242 -19.51 -2.87 1.04
CA ASP A 242 -20.05 -3.70 2.11
C ASP A 242 -21.01 -4.74 1.49
N ARG A 243 -20.56 -5.98 1.31
CA ARG A 243 -21.29 -7.01 0.58
C ARG A 243 -22.70 -7.28 1.15
N ARG A 244 -22.89 -7.08 2.45
CA ARG A 244 -24.16 -7.33 3.14
C ARG A 244 -25.10 -6.13 3.09
N ARG A 245 -24.55 -4.92 3.03
CA ARG A 245 -25.30 -3.70 3.30
C ARG A 245 -25.21 -2.63 2.19
N TRP A 246 -24.51 -2.88 1.10
CA TRP A 246 -24.32 -1.85 0.06
C TRP A 246 -25.65 -1.26 -0.47
N ARG A 247 -26.72 -2.08 -0.56
CA ARG A 247 -28.05 -1.56 -0.95
C ARG A 247 -28.62 -0.59 0.10
N ALA A 248 -28.50 -0.96 1.39
CA ALA A 248 -28.94 -0.10 2.50
C ALA A 248 -28.08 1.17 2.64
N LEU A 249 -26.82 1.11 2.23
CA LEU A 249 -25.90 2.24 2.16
C LEU A 249 -26.12 3.10 0.90
N GLY A 250 -27.05 2.74 0.03
CA GLY A 250 -27.39 3.51 -1.18
C GLY A 250 -26.42 3.36 -2.34
N VAL A 251 -25.49 2.38 -2.29
CA VAL A 251 -24.55 2.14 -3.39
C VAL A 251 -25.31 1.63 -4.63
N SER A 252 -24.93 2.15 -5.80
CA SER A 252 -25.54 1.77 -7.07
C SER A 252 -25.40 0.27 -7.36
N PRO A 253 -26.45 -0.42 -7.88
CA PRO A 253 -26.36 -1.79 -8.34
C PRO A 253 -25.27 -2.01 -9.41
N VAL A 254 -24.98 -1.01 -10.23
CA VAL A 254 -23.91 -1.04 -11.25
C VAL A 254 -22.53 -1.33 -10.64
N LEU A 255 -22.28 -0.86 -9.42
CA LEU A 255 -21.06 -1.18 -8.66
C LEU A 255 -21.29 -2.35 -7.70
N GLY A 256 -22.39 -2.35 -6.96
CA GLY A 256 -22.63 -3.27 -5.85
C GLY A 256 -22.75 -4.73 -6.27
N GLU A 257 -23.41 -4.99 -7.41
CA GLU A 257 -23.59 -6.35 -7.91
C GLU A 257 -22.28 -7.00 -8.41
N PRO A 258 -21.52 -6.38 -9.34
CA PRO A 258 -20.30 -6.99 -9.83
C PRO A 258 -19.19 -7.02 -8.76
N ALA A 259 -19.10 -6.03 -7.85
CA ALA A 259 -18.17 -6.06 -6.74
C ALA A 259 -18.45 -7.22 -5.76
N SER A 260 -19.72 -7.47 -5.47
CA SER A 260 -20.14 -8.63 -4.67
C SER A 260 -19.84 -9.95 -5.41
N ALA A 261 -20.13 -10.01 -6.70
CA ALA A 261 -19.89 -11.19 -7.53
C ALA A 261 -18.39 -11.54 -7.63
N LEU A 262 -17.51 -10.55 -7.68
CA LEU A 262 -16.06 -10.78 -7.65
C LEU A 262 -15.61 -11.42 -6.32
N GLY A 263 -16.07 -10.89 -5.19
CA GLY A 263 -15.80 -11.49 -3.87
C GLY A 263 -16.35 -12.91 -3.76
N ASP A 264 -17.58 -13.15 -4.27
CA ASP A 264 -18.21 -14.46 -4.29
C ASP A 264 -17.44 -15.47 -5.15
N ALA A 265 -16.88 -15.02 -6.28
CA ALA A 265 -16.07 -15.86 -7.16
C ALA A 265 -14.80 -16.36 -6.43
N TYR A 266 -14.10 -15.48 -5.71
CA TYR A 266 -12.93 -15.90 -4.92
C TYR A 266 -13.31 -16.81 -3.74
N VAL A 267 -14.46 -16.60 -3.10
CA VAL A 267 -14.97 -17.51 -2.06
C VAL A 267 -15.29 -18.88 -2.66
N ALA A 268 -15.88 -18.93 -3.85
CA ALA A 268 -16.16 -20.17 -4.57
C ALA A 268 -14.90 -20.93 -5.00
N LEU A 269 -13.79 -20.22 -5.24
CA LEU A 269 -12.45 -20.80 -5.46
C LEU A 269 -11.83 -21.38 -4.17
N GLY A 270 -12.44 -21.18 -3.00
CA GLY A 270 -12.01 -21.73 -1.73
C GLY A 270 -11.43 -20.71 -0.74
N ALA A 271 -11.51 -19.39 -1.02
CA ALA A 271 -11.08 -18.39 -0.07
C ALA A 271 -12.04 -18.22 1.11
N GLN A 272 -11.50 -17.92 2.28
CA GLN A 272 -12.27 -17.47 3.43
C GLN A 272 -12.80 -16.04 3.19
N ALA A 273 -14.09 -15.82 3.45
CA ALA A 273 -14.73 -14.51 3.31
C ALA A 273 -14.33 -13.55 4.44
N SER A 274 -13.04 -13.26 4.59
CA SER A 274 -12.46 -12.39 5.62
C SER A 274 -12.70 -10.91 5.33
N PHE A 275 -12.61 -10.51 4.06
CA PHE A 275 -12.82 -9.16 3.54
C PHE A 275 -12.21 -8.05 4.42
N THR A 276 -10.90 -8.13 4.66
CA THR A 276 -10.19 -7.19 5.52
C THR A 276 -8.85 -6.76 4.94
N CYS A 277 -8.54 -5.48 5.00
CA CYS A 277 -7.21 -4.98 4.65
C CYS A 277 -6.20 -5.10 5.81
N ALA A 278 -6.58 -5.73 6.92
CA ALA A 278 -5.73 -5.98 8.08
C ALA A 278 -5.72 -7.47 8.46
N PRO A 279 -5.24 -8.38 7.58
CA PRO A 279 -5.25 -9.83 7.83
C PRO A 279 -4.39 -10.24 9.02
N TYR A 280 -3.45 -9.41 9.44
CA TYR A 280 -2.64 -9.60 10.65
C TYR A 280 -3.44 -9.45 11.96
N LEU A 281 -4.70 -9.02 11.89
CA LEU A 281 -5.64 -9.03 13.01
C LEU A 281 -6.47 -10.33 13.09
N LEU A 282 -6.37 -11.20 12.11
CA LEU A 282 -7.03 -12.51 12.11
C LEU A 282 -6.24 -13.52 12.96
N GLU A 283 -6.93 -14.55 13.42
CA GLU A 283 -6.30 -15.67 14.14
C GLU A 283 -5.29 -16.43 13.27
N SER A 284 -5.47 -16.38 11.94
CA SER A 284 -4.58 -16.98 10.94
C SER A 284 -3.36 -16.12 10.61
N ALA A 285 -3.05 -15.06 11.39
CA ALA A 285 -1.86 -14.25 11.17
C ALA A 285 -0.59 -15.13 11.16
N PRO A 286 0.35 -14.93 10.22
CA PRO A 286 1.52 -15.78 10.07
C PRO A 286 2.52 -15.57 11.21
N CYS A 287 3.34 -16.62 11.43
CA CYS A 287 4.48 -16.56 12.34
C CYS A 287 5.76 -16.04 11.66
N ALA A 288 6.75 -15.68 12.47
CA ALA A 288 8.06 -15.28 11.97
C ALA A 288 8.73 -16.39 11.14
N GLY A 289 9.31 -16.01 10.02
CA GLY A 289 9.99 -16.93 9.08
C GLY A 289 9.09 -17.62 8.08
N GLU A 290 7.75 -17.57 8.23
CA GLU A 290 6.85 -18.18 7.25
C GLU A 290 6.88 -17.43 5.92
N ASN A 291 7.00 -18.18 4.82
CA ASN A 291 6.78 -17.64 3.48
C ASN A 291 5.28 -17.64 3.18
N ILE A 292 4.76 -16.47 2.84
CA ILE A 292 3.34 -16.24 2.57
C ILE A 292 3.14 -15.47 1.26
N GLY A 293 1.95 -15.56 0.66
CA GLY A 293 1.60 -14.83 -0.56
C GLY A 293 0.61 -13.71 -0.28
N TRP A 294 1.04 -12.63 0.39
CA TRP A 294 0.17 -11.48 0.66
C TRP A 294 0.38 -10.37 -0.37
N GLY A 295 -0.71 -9.76 -0.87
CA GLY A 295 -0.70 -8.71 -1.89
C GLY A 295 -0.95 -7.30 -1.33
N GLU A 296 -1.87 -7.12 -0.36
CA GLU A 296 -2.24 -5.80 0.17
C GLU A 296 -1.05 -5.06 0.78
N SER A 297 -0.79 -3.84 0.31
CA SER A 297 0.46 -3.11 0.57
C SER A 297 0.75 -2.87 2.06
N ASN A 298 -0.25 -2.48 2.86
CA ASN A 298 -0.04 -2.29 4.31
C ASN A 298 0.16 -3.62 5.03
N ALA A 299 -0.57 -4.66 4.61
CA ALA A 299 -0.48 -5.99 5.19
C ALA A 299 0.89 -6.63 4.94
N VAL A 300 1.41 -6.47 3.73
CA VAL A 300 2.75 -6.92 3.33
C VAL A 300 3.83 -6.28 4.21
N VAL A 301 3.77 -4.96 4.37
CA VAL A 301 4.74 -4.23 5.21
C VAL A 301 4.66 -4.66 6.66
N TYR A 302 3.46 -4.80 7.21
CA TYR A 302 3.27 -5.25 8.59
C TYR A 302 3.75 -6.69 8.80
N ALA A 303 3.41 -7.60 7.89
CA ALA A 303 3.84 -9.00 7.95
C ALA A 303 5.37 -9.13 7.94
N ASN A 304 6.02 -8.46 7.00
CA ASN A 304 7.48 -8.48 6.89
C ASN A 304 8.17 -7.84 8.11
N SER A 305 7.72 -6.64 8.50
CA SER A 305 8.44 -5.80 9.47
C SER A 305 8.08 -6.13 10.92
N CYS A 306 6.79 -6.36 11.21
CA CYS A 306 6.31 -6.50 12.58
C CYS A 306 6.11 -7.96 12.99
N LEU A 307 5.70 -8.85 12.07
CA LEU A 307 5.55 -10.27 12.35
C LEU A 307 6.82 -11.08 12.03
N GLY A 308 7.71 -10.56 11.17
CA GLY A 308 8.87 -11.29 10.69
C GLY A 308 8.52 -12.40 9.69
N ALA A 309 7.32 -12.41 9.14
CA ALA A 309 6.94 -13.27 8.03
C ALA A 309 7.62 -12.79 6.73
N ARG A 310 7.52 -13.57 5.66
CA ARG A 310 8.24 -13.33 4.41
C ARG A 310 7.27 -13.28 3.24
N THR A 311 7.12 -12.12 2.63
CA THR A 311 6.29 -11.92 1.44
C THR A 311 6.80 -10.76 0.60
N GLN A 312 6.37 -10.71 -0.66
CA GLN A 312 6.61 -9.58 -1.55
C GLN A 312 5.36 -8.71 -1.68
N LYS A 313 5.51 -7.52 -2.24
CA LYS A 313 4.40 -6.70 -2.69
C LYS A 313 3.95 -7.23 -4.05
N TYR A 314 3.14 -8.30 -4.04
CA TYR A 314 2.66 -8.92 -5.27
C TYR A 314 1.63 -8.02 -5.97
N ALA A 315 1.73 -7.91 -7.29
CA ALA A 315 0.70 -7.30 -8.09
C ALA A 315 -0.57 -8.17 -8.11
N ASP A 316 -1.73 -7.55 -8.21
CA ASP A 316 -3.02 -8.23 -8.27
C ASP A 316 -3.05 -9.25 -9.41
N PHE A 317 -3.74 -10.35 -9.20
CA PHE A 317 -3.77 -11.60 -9.97
C PHE A 317 -2.64 -12.58 -9.64
N LEU A 318 -1.40 -12.11 -9.34
CA LEU A 318 -0.31 -13.01 -8.98
C LEU A 318 -0.57 -13.70 -7.64
N ASP A 319 -1.19 -12.99 -6.70
CA ASP A 319 -1.65 -13.53 -5.42
C ASP A 319 -2.61 -14.71 -5.61
N ALA A 320 -3.59 -14.60 -6.53
CA ALA A 320 -4.49 -15.69 -6.88
C ALA A 320 -3.74 -16.86 -7.56
N CYS A 321 -2.75 -16.58 -8.42
CA CYS A 321 -1.90 -17.61 -9.01
C CYS A 321 -1.06 -18.35 -7.94
N ILE A 322 -0.53 -17.61 -6.96
CA ILE A 322 0.17 -18.18 -5.81
C ILE A 322 -0.79 -19.05 -4.98
N ALA A 323 -2.02 -18.60 -4.75
CA ALA A 323 -3.03 -19.39 -4.02
C ALA A 323 -3.39 -20.70 -4.73
N LEU A 324 -3.51 -20.69 -6.07
CA LEU A 324 -3.82 -21.87 -6.89
C LEU A 324 -2.67 -22.86 -6.94
N THR A 325 -1.42 -22.40 -6.87
CA THR A 325 -0.23 -23.24 -7.02
C THR A 325 0.44 -23.59 -5.69
N GLY A 326 0.25 -22.79 -4.65
CA GLY A 326 0.99 -22.86 -3.39
C GLY A 326 2.46 -22.48 -3.54
N ARG A 327 2.83 -21.83 -4.66
CA ARG A 327 4.22 -21.51 -5.01
C ARG A 327 4.39 -20.01 -5.26
N ALA A 328 5.56 -19.48 -4.89
CA ALA A 328 5.95 -18.10 -5.18
C ALA A 328 7.40 -18.04 -5.69
N PRO A 329 7.79 -17.00 -6.46
CA PRO A 329 9.18 -16.78 -6.86
C PRO A 329 10.09 -16.58 -5.63
N ALA A 330 11.25 -17.24 -5.58
CA ALA A 330 12.24 -17.06 -4.53
C ALA A 330 13.01 -15.74 -4.72
N ALA A 331 12.37 -14.63 -4.39
CA ALA A 331 12.87 -13.27 -4.63
C ALA A 331 12.71 -12.35 -3.41
N GLY A 332 13.41 -11.23 -3.42
CA GLY A 332 13.24 -10.07 -2.54
C GLY A 332 13.11 -10.41 -1.06
N CYS A 333 12.01 -10.04 -0.42
CA CYS A 333 11.79 -10.23 1.02
C CYS A 333 11.58 -11.69 1.45
N HIS A 334 11.47 -12.65 0.54
CA HIS A 334 11.55 -14.07 0.87
C HIS A 334 12.96 -14.52 1.25
N LEU A 335 13.99 -13.82 0.74
CA LEU A 335 15.39 -14.15 0.92
C LEU A 335 16.06 -13.21 1.94
N ASP A 336 16.98 -13.73 2.74
CA ASP A 336 17.71 -12.94 3.75
C ASP A 336 18.44 -11.74 3.13
N ALA A 337 18.98 -11.89 1.91
CA ALA A 337 19.67 -10.81 1.23
C ALA A 337 18.76 -9.62 0.90
N GLY A 338 17.49 -9.89 0.56
CA GLY A 338 16.49 -8.86 0.25
C GLY A 338 15.92 -8.16 1.50
N ARG A 339 16.17 -8.70 2.69
CA ARG A 339 15.69 -8.17 3.96
C ARG A 339 16.71 -7.28 4.68
N ARG A 340 17.96 -7.28 4.23
CA ARG A 340 19.03 -6.46 4.83
C ARG A 340 18.77 -4.98 4.62
N ALA A 341 18.96 -4.19 5.67
CA ALA A 341 18.88 -2.74 5.55
C ALA A 341 19.97 -2.19 4.60
N ARG A 342 19.57 -1.26 3.75
CA ARG A 342 20.41 -0.53 2.79
C ARG A 342 20.39 0.98 3.03
N LEU A 343 19.67 1.40 4.06
CA LEU A 343 19.57 2.80 4.48
C LEU A 343 19.47 2.84 6.01
N VAL A 344 20.32 3.61 6.64
CA VAL A 344 20.23 3.92 8.07
C VAL A 344 19.58 5.29 8.23
N LEU A 345 18.48 5.33 8.94
CA LEU A 345 17.80 6.55 9.36
C LEU A 345 18.06 6.76 10.85
N ARG A 346 18.45 7.98 11.22
CA ARG A 346 18.70 8.36 12.62
C ARG A 346 17.81 9.54 12.98
N LEU A 347 17.21 9.51 14.17
CA LEU A 347 16.61 10.71 14.71
C LEU A 347 17.73 11.68 15.13
N ASP A 348 17.59 12.96 14.82
CA ASP A 348 18.47 13.95 15.38
C ASP A 348 18.33 14.02 16.93
N PRO A 349 19.33 14.48 17.67
CA PRO A 349 19.28 14.50 19.13
C PRO A 349 18.10 15.30 19.69
N CYS A 350 17.66 16.36 18.99
CA CYS A 350 16.55 17.19 19.41
C CYS A 350 15.21 16.45 19.27
N LEU A 351 14.99 15.81 18.13
CA LEU A 351 13.80 14.98 17.86
C LEU A 351 13.79 13.78 18.80
N GLN A 352 14.92 13.10 18.98
CA GLN A 352 15.04 11.96 19.90
C GLN A 352 14.71 12.35 21.35
N ALA A 353 15.30 13.45 21.85
CA ALA A 353 15.01 13.95 23.20
C ALA A 353 13.53 14.29 23.39
N ARG A 354 12.89 14.84 22.35
CA ARG A 354 11.45 15.14 22.37
C ARG A 354 10.59 13.89 22.42
N VAL A 355 10.91 12.89 21.62
CA VAL A 355 10.20 11.60 21.60
C VAL A 355 10.36 10.87 22.93
N LEU A 356 11.57 10.81 23.48
CA LEU A 356 11.86 10.17 24.77
C LEU A 356 11.37 11.00 25.96
N GLY A 357 11.45 12.32 25.86
CA GLY A 357 11.04 13.26 26.91
C GLY A 357 9.54 13.45 27.05
N ALA A 358 8.74 13.01 26.10
CA ALA A 358 7.28 13.09 26.14
C ALA A 358 6.64 12.19 27.21
N GLY A 359 7.44 11.48 28.02
CA GLY A 359 6.95 10.67 29.14
C GLY A 359 6.02 9.53 28.73
N GLY A 360 6.13 9.04 27.49
CA GLY A 360 5.24 8.02 26.92
C GLY A 360 3.95 8.55 26.33
N ALA A 361 3.77 9.86 26.21
CA ALA A 361 2.55 10.49 25.69
C ALA A 361 2.69 10.91 24.21
N LEU A 362 3.27 10.06 23.36
CA LEU A 362 3.11 10.22 21.92
C LEU A 362 1.65 9.88 21.59
N ASP A 363 0.97 10.79 20.91
CA ASP A 363 -0.38 10.51 20.44
C ASP A 363 -0.35 9.62 19.17
N ASP A 364 -1.50 9.09 18.81
CA ASP A 364 -1.64 8.15 17.68
C ASP A 364 -1.40 8.78 16.28
N ALA A 365 -1.18 10.11 16.19
CA ALA A 365 -0.76 10.76 14.94
C ALA A 365 0.77 10.72 14.72
N PHE A 366 1.55 10.44 15.76
CA PHE A 366 3.02 10.40 15.65
C PHE A 366 3.49 9.28 14.72
N TRP A 367 3.06 8.04 14.99
CA TRP A 367 3.53 6.86 14.27
C TRP A 367 3.20 6.87 12.78
N PRO A 368 1.98 7.21 12.35
CA PRO A 368 1.69 7.32 10.92
C PRO A 368 2.42 8.48 10.25
N THR A 369 2.68 9.60 10.96
CA THR A 369 3.49 10.70 10.40
C THR A 369 4.95 10.26 10.22
N LEU A 370 5.53 9.59 11.20
CA LEU A 370 6.88 9.06 11.12
C LEU A 370 7.00 7.98 10.03
N GLY A 371 6.03 7.08 9.94
CA GLY A 371 5.99 6.05 8.89
C GLY A 371 5.94 6.65 7.49
N TYR A 372 5.13 7.69 7.30
CA TYR A 372 5.05 8.44 6.05
C TYR A 372 6.40 9.08 5.67
N LEU A 373 7.05 9.74 6.62
CA LEU A 373 8.37 10.34 6.44
C LEU A 373 9.44 9.30 6.11
N VAL A 374 9.50 8.21 6.88
CA VAL A 374 10.45 7.11 6.67
C VAL A 374 10.27 6.49 5.29
N GLY A 375 9.04 6.30 4.84
CA GLY A 375 8.73 5.80 3.50
C GLY A 375 9.23 6.73 2.38
N LEU A 376 9.04 8.04 2.51
CA LEU A 376 9.56 9.04 1.57
C LEU A 376 11.09 8.99 1.46
N LYS A 377 11.79 8.87 2.60
CA LYS A 377 13.26 8.83 2.63
C LYS A 377 13.82 7.47 2.17
N ALA A 378 13.08 6.40 2.40
CA ALA A 378 13.46 5.05 2.00
C ALA A 378 13.47 4.86 0.48
N ALA A 379 12.46 5.39 -0.21
CA ALA A 379 12.24 5.17 -1.65
C ALA A 379 12.22 3.66 -2.01
N SER A 380 13.30 3.14 -2.61
CA SER A 380 13.46 1.72 -3.00
C SER A 380 14.42 0.93 -2.10
N ARG A 381 14.90 1.50 -0.98
CA ARG A 381 15.88 0.86 -0.07
C ARG A 381 15.21 0.41 1.21
N VAL A 382 15.50 -0.78 1.68
CA VAL A 382 15.07 -1.24 3.01
C VAL A 382 15.73 -0.37 4.08
N PRO A 383 14.96 0.40 4.86
CA PRO A 383 15.52 1.26 5.90
C PRO A 383 15.62 0.53 7.25
N VAL A 384 16.59 0.94 8.07
CA VAL A 384 16.59 0.72 9.51
C VAL A 384 16.57 2.07 10.23
N LEU A 385 15.58 2.28 11.10
CA LEU A 385 15.46 3.47 11.93
C LEU A 385 16.02 3.19 13.32
N THR A 386 16.85 4.10 13.82
CA THR A 386 17.47 4.07 15.15
C THR A 386 17.06 5.31 15.97
N GLY A 387 17.16 5.21 17.29
CA GLY A 387 16.81 6.29 18.23
C GLY A 387 15.46 6.13 18.88
N LEU A 388 14.76 5.00 18.63
CA LEU A 388 13.46 4.65 19.23
C LEU A 388 13.54 3.40 20.12
N GLU A 389 14.71 2.88 20.40
CA GLU A 389 14.94 1.59 21.08
C GLU A 389 14.31 1.53 22.48
N GLN A 390 14.06 2.69 23.11
CA GLN A 390 13.43 2.80 24.42
C GLN A 390 11.91 3.04 24.35
N VAL A 391 11.34 3.13 23.16
CA VAL A 391 9.92 3.36 22.95
C VAL A 391 9.23 2.01 22.73
N ALA A 392 8.08 1.80 23.35
CA ALA A 392 7.28 0.59 23.20
C ALA A 392 5.99 0.92 22.43
N PRO A 393 6.01 0.87 21.09
CA PRO A 393 4.82 1.10 20.28
C PRO A 393 3.80 -0.03 20.51
N SER A 394 2.53 0.34 20.51
CA SER A 394 1.45 -0.63 20.49
C SER A 394 1.36 -1.32 19.11
N ARG A 395 0.57 -2.38 19.02
CA ARG A 395 0.26 -3.03 17.73
C ARG A 395 -0.41 -2.06 16.75
N ASP A 396 -1.28 -1.18 17.24
CA ASP A 396 -1.97 -0.18 16.42
C ASP A 396 -1.02 0.93 15.95
N ASP A 397 -0.05 1.32 16.76
CA ASP A 397 1.00 2.26 16.34
C ASP A 397 1.83 1.69 15.19
N LEU A 398 2.27 0.42 15.31
CA LEU A 398 2.99 -0.28 14.25
C LEU A 398 2.12 -0.51 13.01
N LYS A 399 0.82 -0.76 13.17
CA LYS A 399 -0.16 -0.84 12.07
C LYS A 399 -0.24 0.49 11.32
N ALA A 400 -0.39 1.60 12.04
CA ALA A 400 -0.48 2.93 11.47
C ALA A 400 0.83 3.35 10.78
N PHE A 401 1.99 3.05 11.40
CA PHE A 401 3.31 3.25 10.80
C PHE A 401 3.46 2.44 9.49
N SER A 402 3.13 1.15 9.52
CA SER A 402 3.24 0.24 8.35
C SER A 402 2.39 0.71 7.18
N ALA A 403 1.16 1.15 7.44
CA ALA A 403 0.26 1.66 6.42
C ALA A 403 0.78 2.95 5.79
N ALA A 404 1.29 3.87 6.61
CA ALA A 404 1.85 5.13 6.14
C ALA A 404 3.17 4.91 5.37
N PHE A 405 4.04 4.02 5.85
CA PHE A 405 5.26 3.63 5.15
C PHE A 405 4.96 3.01 3.78
N GLY A 406 4.05 2.03 3.72
CA GLY A 406 3.66 1.36 2.48
C GLY A 406 2.99 2.29 1.45
N THR A 407 2.53 3.47 1.88
CA THR A 407 1.97 4.50 1.00
C THR A 407 3.04 5.23 0.19
N THR A 408 4.22 5.44 0.76
CA THR A 408 5.27 6.29 0.18
C THR A 408 6.52 5.51 -0.24
N ALA A 409 6.77 4.31 0.33
CA ALA A 409 7.91 3.46 -0.02
C ALA A 409 7.56 2.47 -1.14
N SER A 410 8.54 2.18 -2.00
CA SER A 410 8.44 1.09 -2.98
C SER A 410 8.82 -0.27 -2.38
N VAL A 411 9.54 -0.29 -1.24
CA VAL A 411 9.94 -1.53 -0.55
C VAL A 411 8.87 -2.02 0.39
N ALA A 412 8.87 -3.33 0.62
CA ALA A 412 7.87 -4.05 1.41
C ALA A 412 8.31 -4.32 2.86
N LEU A 413 9.39 -3.68 3.33
CA LEU A 413 10.01 -3.97 4.63
C LEU A 413 10.71 -2.72 5.18
N PHE A 414 10.55 -2.50 6.48
CA PHE A 414 11.35 -1.59 7.29
C PHE A 414 11.84 -2.30 8.56
N HIS A 415 12.87 -1.78 9.18
CA HIS A 415 13.34 -2.18 10.48
C HIS A 415 13.28 -1.01 11.46
N LEU A 416 12.83 -1.27 12.69
CA LEU A 416 13.01 -0.38 13.84
C LEU A 416 13.94 -1.08 14.82
N ALA A 417 15.14 -0.53 15.01
CA ALA A 417 16.16 -1.13 15.87
C ALA A 417 15.63 -1.30 17.31
N GLY A 418 15.82 -2.46 17.90
CA GLY A 418 15.32 -2.81 19.23
C GLY A 418 13.81 -3.07 19.33
N ILE A 419 13.04 -2.92 18.23
CA ILE A 419 11.57 -3.02 18.23
C ILE A 419 11.08 -4.14 17.31
N THR A 420 11.50 -4.14 16.03
CA THR A 420 11.04 -5.15 15.08
C THR A 420 11.85 -6.45 15.20
N PRO A 421 11.24 -7.63 14.98
CA PRO A 421 11.81 -8.93 15.33
C PRO A 421 13.15 -9.23 14.63
N GLU A 422 13.34 -8.78 13.40
CA GLU A 422 14.56 -9.02 12.64
C GLU A 422 15.64 -7.94 12.86
N ALA A 423 15.35 -6.91 13.66
CA ALA A 423 16.29 -5.84 13.99
C ALA A 423 16.47 -5.67 15.52
N PRO A 424 16.82 -6.72 16.27
CA PRO A 424 17.12 -6.56 17.69
C PRO A 424 18.29 -5.59 17.92
N THR A 425 19.14 -5.40 16.91
CA THR A 425 20.20 -4.39 16.87
C THR A 425 20.35 -3.84 15.45
N LEU A 426 20.96 -2.64 15.33
CA LEU A 426 21.33 -2.06 14.03
C LEU A 426 22.23 -3.03 13.22
N LYS A 427 23.17 -3.72 13.86
CA LYS A 427 24.07 -4.69 13.21
C LYS A 427 23.30 -5.84 12.58
N THR A 428 22.33 -6.38 13.30
CA THR A 428 21.48 -7.47 12.78
C THR A 428 20.70 -7.01 11.56
N ALA A 429 20.10 -5.83 11.59
CA ALA A 429 19.37 -5.26 10.43
C ALA A 429 20.25 -5.09 9.20
N LEU A 430 21.54 -4.77 9.39
CA LEU A 430 22.53 -4.64 8.31
C LEU A 430 23.08 -6.00 7.82
N GLY A 431 22.71 -7.10 8.46
CA GLY A 431 23.19 -8.44 8.13
C GLY A 431 24.65 -8.67 8.53
N LEU A 432 25.14 -7.96 9.55
CA LEU A 432 26.46 -8.14 10.12
C LEU A 432 26.41 -9.21 11.21
N SER A 433 27.36 -10.15 11.20
CA SER A 433 27.42 -11.21 12.22
C SER A 433 27.68 -10.61 13.60
N THR A 434 26.91 -11.04 14.60
CA THR A 434 27.08 -10.67 16.00
C THR A 434 28.23 -11.47 16.62
N GLY A 435 29.45 -11.05 16.37
CA GLY A 435 30.60 -11.50 17.17
C GLY A 435 30.65 -10.72 18.48
N SER A 436 30.32 -11.42 19.59
CA SER A 436 30.53 -11.01 20.98
C SER A 436 29.78 -9.81 21.58
N THR A 437 29.01 -10.11 22.63
CA THR A 437 28.49 -9.30 23.76
C THR A 437 27.77 -7.97 23.49
N ALA A 438 26.53 -7.93 23.94
CA ALA A 438 25.45 -6.95 23.70
C ALA A 438 25.62 -5.56 24.36
N HIS A 439 26.78 -5.13 24.84
CA HIS A 439 26.89 -3.94 25.71
C HIS A 439 27.91 -2.86 25.30
N ALA A 440 28.47 -2.90 24.08
CA ALA A 440 29.40 -1.85 23.61
C ALA A 440 28.99 -1.33 22.21
N VAL A 441 27.84 -0.61 22.13
CA VAL A 441 27.09 -0.45 20.87
C VAL A 441 27.34 0.86 20.10
N ASP A 442 27.87 1.96 20.69
CA ASP A 442 27.66 3.27 20.04
C ASP A 442 28.84 3.90 19.26
N GLN A 443 30.09 3.57 19.52
CA GLN A 443 31.21 4.24 18.81
C GLN A 443 31.91 3.37 17.75
N ALA A 444 31.96 2.04 17.95
CA ALA A 444 32.52 1.11 16.96
C ALA A 444 31.62 0.96 15.71
N ASP A 445 30.34 1.31 15.81
CA ASP A 445 29.37 1.13 14.75
C ASP A 445 29.47 2.16 13.62
N GLN A 446 29.87 3.40 13.91
CA GLN A 446 30.02 4.44 12.86
C GLN A 446 31.19 4.14 11.92
N ALA A 447 32.32 3.64 12.45
CA ALA A 447 33.48 3.28 11.62
C ALA A 447 33.18 2.05 10.74
N THR A 448 32.44 1.07 11.27
CA THR A 448 32.05 -0.14 10.54
C THR A 448 31.00 0.19 9.47
N ILE A 449 30.01 1.03 9.78
CA ILE A 449 28.98 1.48 8.81
C ILE A 449 29.60 2.35 7.73
N GLY A 450 30.60 3.18 8.05
CA GLY A 450 31.34 3.98 7.06
C GLY A 450 32.15 3.17 6.04
N GLN A 451 32.39 1.86 6.33
CA GLN A 451 33.04 0.93 5.39
C GLN A 451 32.03 0.15 4.55
N LEU A 452 30.74 0.20 4.92
CA LEU A 452 29.65 -0.40 4.15
C LEU A 452 29.10 0.66 3.19
N ASP A 453 28.77 0.25 1.97
CA ASP A 453 28.03 1.10 1.00
C ASP A 453 26.55 1.20 1.42
N VAL A 454 26.31 1.79 2.60
CA VAL A 454 24.99 1.98 3.18
C VAL A 454 24.75 3.47 3.39
N ALA A 455 23.72 3.99 2.73
CA ALA A 455 23.35 5.39 2.86
C ALA A 455 22.86 5.70 4.29
N GLN A 456 23.17 6.92 4.77
CA GLN A 456 22.75 7.41 6.07
C GLN A 456 22.01 8.74 5.92
N ILE A 457 20.89 8.90 6.61
CA ILE A 457 20.07 10.13 6.65
C ILE A 457 19.69 10.40 8.09
N THR A 458 19.82 11.64 8.52
CA THR A 458 19.31 12.12 9.81
C THR A 458 17.95 12.75 9.61
N LEU A 459 16.96 12.33 10.41
CA LEU A 459 15.61 12.85 10.42
C LEU A 459 15.50 13.95 11.47
N SER A 460 15.11 15.13 11.06
CA SER A 460 14.94 16.31 11.93
C SER A 460 13.47 16.48 12.34
N LEU A 461 13.25 17.33 13.36
CA LEU A 461 11.90 17.77 13.70
C LEU A 461 11.23 18.48 12.53
N GLU A 462 11.99 19.25 11.74
CA GLU A 462 11.48 19.97 10.56
C GLU A 462 10.96 19.00 9.49
N ASP A 463 11.67 17.89 9.23
CA ASP A 463 11.17 16.83 8.33
C ASP A 463 9.83 16.26 8.80
N LEU A 464 9.67 16.05 10.11
CA LEU A 464 8.43 15.52 10.68
C LEU A 464 7.29 16.54 10.61
N VAL A 465 7.58 17.82 10.87
CA VAL A 465 6.63 18.93 10.68
C VAL A 465 6.16 19.00 9.23
N GLN A 466 7.08 18.91 8.28
CA GLN A 466 6.75 18.94 6.85
C GLN A 466 5.89 17.75 6.44
N ALA A 467 6.19 16.54 6.94
CA ALA A 467 5.38 15.36 6.69
C ALA A 467 3.95 15.53 7.23
N TYR A 468 3.80 16.03 8.46
CA TYR A 468 2.49 16.31 9.06
C TYR A 468 1.70 17.39 8.29
N ALA A 469 2.38 18.46 7.85
CA ALA A 469 1.77 19.52 7.03
C ALA A 469 1.30 18.99 5.69
N THR A 470 2.10 18.13 5.03
CA THR A 470 1.74 17.49 3.77
C THR A 470 0.48 16.63 3.91
N LEU A 471 0.36 15.84 4.98
CA LEU A 471 -0.83 15.04 5.28
C LEU A 471 -2.08 15.90 5.53
N ASN A 472 -1.90 17.17 5.86
CA ASN A 472 -2.97 18.14 6.05
C ASN A 472 -3.27 19.00 4.80
N GLY A 473 -2.72 18.62 3.64
CA GLY A 473 -3.01 19.27 2.36
C GLY A 473 -2.32 20.64 2.18
N HIS A 474 -1.30 20.93 3.00
CA HIS A 474 -0.40 22.04 2.72
C HIS A 474 0.59 21.60 1.64
N VAL A 475 0.27 21.94 0.39
CA VAL A 475 1.00 21.51 -0.78
C VAL A 475 2.36 22.21 -0.86
N THR A 476 3.35 21.45 -1.19
CA THR A 476 4.70 21.82 -1.59
C THR A 476 4.70 22.48 -2.97
N GLY A 477 4.30 23.73 -3.06
CA GLY A 477 4.82 24.61 -4.08
C GLY A 477 5.78 25.54 -3.36
N THR A 478 7.05 25.58 -3.70
CA THR A 478 8.13 26.51 -3.34
C THR A 478 7.94 27.54 -2.19
N GLU A 479 6.83 27.57 -1.50
CA GLU A 479 6.66 28.22 -0.21
C GLU A 479 7.28 27.30 0.85
N SER A 480 8.52 27.61 1.09
CA SER A 480 9.49 27.01 1.97
C SER A 480 8.86 26.53 3.29
N ALA A 481 9.27 25.33 3.76
CA ALA A 481 9.13 24.90 5.16
C ALA A 481 9.53 26.02 6.16
N ALA A 482 10.39 26.96 5.75
CA ALA A 482 10.71 28.19 6.45
C ALA A 482 9.50 29.10 6.73
N ALA A 483 8.40 29.02 5.99
CA ALA A 483 7.17 29.77 6.27
C ALA A 483 6.34 29.13 7.39
N LEU A 484 6.54 27.83 7.66
CA LEU A 484 5.85 27.09 8.72
C LEU A 484 6.68 27.02 10.01
N THR A 485 7.96 27.40 9.96
CA THR A 485 8.85 27.38 11.12
C THR A 485 9.38 28.79 11.41
N ASP A 486 9.53 29.14 12.69
CA ASP A 486 10.26 30.34 13.09
C ASP A 486 11.77 30.09 13.09
N LYS A 487 12.57 31.19 13.26
CA LYS A 487 14.03 31.14 13.33
C LYS A 487 14.62 30.24 14.42
N ALA A 488 13.77 29.72 15.33
CA ALA A 488 14.14 28.80 16.40
C ALA A 488 13.62 27.37 16.14
N GLY A 489 13.16 27.04 14.89
CA GLY A 489 12.65 25.71 14.51
C GLY A 489 11.29 25.35 15.09
N GLY A 490 10.54 26.32 15.57
CA GLY A 490 9.17 26.12 16.06
C GLY A 490 8.14 26.36 14.95
N VAL A 491 7.08 25.56 14.92
CA VAL A 491 5.97 25.73 13.97
C VAL A 491 5.21 27.01 14.29
N THR A 492 5.13 27.94 13.33
CA THR A 492 4.47 29.25 13.46
C THR A 492 3.08 29.22 12.83
N GLY A 493 2.19 28.44 13.31
CA GLY A 493 0.81 28.40 12.84
C GLY A 493 0.15 27.07 13.13
N SER A 494 -1.17 27.06 13.21
CA SER A 494 -1.90 25.82 13.30
C SER A 494 -1.92 25.18 11.91
N VAL A 495 -1.39 23.98 11.78
CA VAL A 495 -1.56 23.15 10.57
C VAL A 495 -3.03 22.79 10.38
N LEU A 496 -3.81 22.80 11.45
CA LEU A 496 -5.27 22.64 11.47
C LEU A 496 -5.90 24.01 11.79
N ASP A 497 -6.77 24.49 10.92
CA ASP A 497 -7.23 25.88 10.88
C ASP A 497 -8.70 26.07 11.31
N GLY A 498 -9.28 25.11 12.01
CA GLY A 498 -10.68 25.17 12.40
C GLY A 498 -11.68 25.15 11.25
N GLN A 499 -11.28 24.66 10.07
CA GLN A 499 -12.17 24.50 8.92
C GLN A 499 -13.37 23.62 9.26
N ALA A 500 -14.49 23.85 8.55
CA ALA A 500 -15.66 22.98 8.65
C ALA A 500 -15.32 21.56 8.19
N ILE A 501 -15.79 20.58 8.97
CA ILE A 501 -15.66 19.15 8.70
C ILE A 501 -17.06 18.58 8.53
N GLU A 502 -17.28 17.85 7.45
CA GLU A 502 -18.56 17.20 7.15
C GLU A 502 -18.48 15.67 7.27
N LEU A 503 -17.27 15.08 7.25
CA LEU A 503 -17.09 13.65 7.40
C LEU A 503 -15.85 13.33 8.24
N VAL A 504 -16.03 12.46 9.22
CA VAL A 504 -14.94 11.81 9.96
C VAL A 504 -14.79 10.38 9.42
N ALA A 505 -13.61 10.07 8.90
CA ALA A 505 -13.29 8.81 8.24
C ALA A 505 -12.25 8.03 9.07
N LEU A 506 -12.65 6.93 9.71
CA LEU A 506 -11.79 6.12 10.57
C LEU A 506 -11.66 4.68 10.05
N GLY A 507 -10.54 4.02 10.34
CA GLY A 507 -10.34 2.60 10.01
C GLY A 507 -9.64 2.35 8.67
N ASN A 508 -8.62 3.11 8.34
CA ASN A 508 -7.75 2.79 7.20
C ASN A 508 -6.27 2.72 7.65
N PRO A 509 -5.73 1.49 7.87
CA PRO A 509 -6.36 0.16 7.73
C PRO A 509 -7.50 -0.08 8.72
N HIS A 510 -8.27 -1.15 8.50
CA HIS A 510 -9.41 -1.54 9.34
C HIS A 510 -9.12 -1.41 10.83
N PHE A 511 -10.08 -0.86 11.57
CA PHE A 511 -9.97 -0.70 13.01
C PHE A 511 -9.74 -2.05 13.70
N SER A 512 -8.90 -2.03 14.73
CA SER A 512 -8.71 -3.13 15.68
C SER A 512 -9.78 -3.10 16.77
N VAL A 513 -9.83 -4.15 17.59
CA VAL A 513 -10.71 -4.20 18.76
C VAL A 513 -10.28 -3.15 19.80
N GLU A 514 -8.98 -2.92 19.93
CA GLU A 514 -8.40 -1.93 20.84
C GLU A 514 -8.72 -0.49 20.41
N GLU A 515 -8.71 -0.21 19.11
CA GLU A 515 -9.15 1.09 18.58
C GLU A 515 -10.66 1.31 18.81
N CYS A 516 -11.50 0.26 18.65
CA CYS A 516 -12.92 0.31 19.00
C CYS A 516 -13.12 0.60 20.50
N ALA A 517 -12.31 -0.02 21.37
CA ALA A 517 -12.38 0.21 22.81
C ALA A 517 -12.06 1.67 23.16
N ARG A 518 -10.94 2.20 22.62
CA ARG A 518 -10.54 3.60 22.84
C ARG A 518 -11.60 4.59 22.35
N LEU A 519 -12.13 4.35 21.15
CA LEU A 519 -13.17 5.20 20.59
C LEU A 519 -14.44 5.14 21.45
N ALA A 520 -14.89 3.94 21.85
CA ALA A 520 -16.06 3.76 22.70
C ALA A 520 -15.92 4.50 24.03
N GLU A 521 -14.75 4.44 24.69
CA GLU A 521 -14.45 5.17 25.92
C GLU A 521 -14.51 6.69 25.73
N MET A 522 -13.89 7.19 24.64
CA MET A 522 -13.90 8.63 24.31
C MET A 522 -15.33 9.13 24.06
N LEU A 523 -16.14 8.37 23.31
CA LEU A 523 -17.51 8.75 23.00
C LEU A 523 -18.44 8.65 24.21
N ALA A 524 -18.26 7.64 25.09
CA ALA A 524 -19.01 7.51 26.32
C ALA A 524 -18.70 8.63 27.32
N SER A 525 -17.49 9.17 27.31
CA SER A 525 -17.08 10.31 28.15
C SER A 525 -17.41 11.68 27.54
N SER A 526 -17.83 11.73 26.30
CA SER A 526 -18.20 12.97 25.62
C SER A 526 -19.54 13.51 26.16
N LEU A 527 -19.54 14.75 26.64
CA LEU A 527 -20.74 15.43 27.05
C LEU A 527 -21.54 16.02 25.87
N GLN A 528 -20.96 16.03 24.67
CA GLN A 528 -21.57 16.62 23.49
C GLN A 528 -21.97 15.50 22.50
N PRO A 529 -23.17 15.60 21.92
CA PRO A 529 -23.57 14.70 20.84
C PRO A 529 -22.75 14.98 19.58
N ARG A 530 -22.83 14.07 18.61
CA ARG A 530 -22.30 14.31 17.26
C ARG A 530 -22.97 15.55 16.65
N HIS A 531 -22.15 16.40 16.05
CA HIS A 531 -22.66 17.56 15.29
C HIS A 531 -23.53 17.07 14.11
N GLU A 532 -24.71 17.66 13.93
CA GLU A 532 -25.70 17.21 12.94
C GLU A 532 -25.18 17.24 11.50
N GLY A 533 -24.32 18.21 11.16
CA GLY A 533 -23.69 18.34 9.84
C GLY A 533 -22.50 17.40 9.59
N VAL A 534 -22.11 16.56 10.54
CA VAL A 534 -20.95 15.67 10.41
C VAL A 534 -21.39 14.21 10.36
N SER A 535 -20.97 13.49 9.35
CA SER A 535 -21.04 12.02 9.32
C SER A 535 -19.80 11.42 9.98
N LEU A 536 -19.96 10.33 10.75
CA LEU A 536 -18.86 9.52 11.28
C LEU A 536 -18.99 8.11 10.72
N VAL A 537 -17.99 7.69 9.95
CA VAL A 537 -17.98 6.36 9.31
C VAL A 537 -16.68 5.64 9.68
N ILE A 538 -16.80 4.38 10.09
CA ILE A 538 -15.70 3.54 10.56
C ILE A 538 -15.68 2.25 9.75
N THR A 539 -14.55 1.93 9.13
CA THR A 539 -14.35 0.64 8.47
C THR A 539 -13.58 -0.32 9.36
N LEU A 540 -14.04 -1.58 9.39
CA LEU A 540 -13.44 -2.64 10.22
C LEU A 540 -13.75 -4.03 9.64
N GLY A 541 -12.92 -5.01 9.98
CA GLY A 541 -13.16 -6.41 9.60
C GLY A 541 -14.36 -7.00 10.34
N ARG A 542 -15.00 -8.01 9.73
CA ARG A 542 -16.16 -8.72 10.36
C ARG A 542 -15.81 -9.31 11.71
N ALA A 543 -14.68 -10.01 11.80
CA ALA A 543 -14.22 -10.62 13.06
C ALA A 543 -14.01 -9.55 14.14
N THR A 544 -13.41 -8.41 13.78
CA THR A 544 -13.25 -7.27 14.69
C THR A 544 -14.59 -6.71 15.15
N LEU A 545 -15.57 -6.55 14.24
CA LEU A 545 -16.90 -6.07 14.59
C LEU A 545 -17.62 -7.02 15.57
N GLU A 546 -17.54 -8.31 15.31
CA GLU A 546 -18.16 -9.33 16.17
C GLU A 546 -17.54 -9.32 17.57
N GLU A 547 -16.21 -9.27 17.66
CA GLU A 547 -15.50 -9.21 18.94
C GLU A 547 -15.75 -7.89 19.68
N ALA A 548 -15.72 -6.75 18.99
CA ALA A 548 -16.04 -5.44 19.57
C ALA A 548 -17.49 -5.39 20.09
N ARG A 549 -18.42 -6.03 19.36
CA ARG A 549 -19.83 -6.17 19.80
C ARG A 549 -19.94 -7.02 21.07
N ARG A 550 -19.26 -8.17 21.08
CA ARG A 550 -19.22 -9.07 22.25
C ARG A 550 -18.65 -8.37 23.49
N ARG A 551 -17.68 -7.48 23.33
CA ARG A 551 -17.09 -6.67 24.43
C ARG A 551 -17.90 -5.43 24.79
N GLY A 552 -18.97 -5.12 24.07
CA GLY A 552 -19.83 -3.98 24.34
C GLY A 552 -19.34 -2.63 23.79
N TYR A 553 -18.30 -2.61 22.93
CA TYR A 553 -17.74 -1.38 22.38
C TYR A 553 -18.59 -0.80 21.24
N VAL A 554 -19.35 -1.62 20.55
CA VAL A 554 -20.17 -1.20 19.40
C VAL A 554 -21.33 -0.31 19.82
N GLN A 555 -22.00 -0.62 20.93
CA GLN A 555 -23.18 0.11 21.38
C GLN A 555 -22.94 1.61 21.59
N PRO A 556 -21.92 2.07 22.35
CA PRO A 556 -21.68 3.50 22.49
C PRO A 556 -21.26 4.18 21.18
N ILE A 557 -20.57 3.46 20.29
CA ILE A 557 -20.17 3.98 18.96
C ILE A 557 -21.40 4.22 18.07
N GLU A 558 -22.31 3.25 17.99
CA GLU A 558 -23.57 3.37 17.24
C GLU A 558 -24.52 4.38 17.88
N ALA A 559 -24.61 4.43 19.21
CA ALA A 559 -25.43 5.40 19.93
C ALA A 559 -24.97 6.86 19.70
N PHE A 560 -23.67 7.09 19.48
CA PHE A 560 -23.14 8.39 19.09
C PHE A 560 -23.52 8.77 17.65
N GLY A 561 -24.04 7.85 16.85
CA GLY A 561 -24.46 8.05 15.48
C GLY A 561 -23.37 7.73 14.45
N ALA A 562 -22.40 6.88 14.77
CA ALA A 562 -21.43 6.36 13.83
C ALA A 562 -22.03 5.27 12.93
N THR A 563 -21.59 5.22 11.70
CA THR A 563 -21.89 4.14 10.75
C THR A 563 -20.70 3.19 10.70
N LEU A 564 -20.89 1.93 11.12
CA LEU A 564 -19.88 0.89 10.99
C LEU A 564 -20.05 0.21 9.63
N VAL A 565 -18.97 0.10 8.85
CA VAL A 565 -18.95 -0.49 7.51
C VAL A 565 -17.95 -1.62 7.49
N THR A 566 -18.35 -2.78 6.96
CA THR A 566 -17.49 -3.98 6.85
C THR A 566 -17.20 -4.32 5.38
N ASP A 567 -16.32 -5.28 5.18
CA ASP A 567 -15.99 -5.85 3.86
C ASP A 567 -15.26 -4.93 2.90
N THR A 568 -15.25 -3.63 3.14
CA THR A 568 -14.64 -2.62 2.27
C THR A 568 -13.76 -1.67 3.09
N CYS A 569 -12.89 -0.95 2.45
CA CYS A 569 -12.02 0.03 3.09
C CYS A 569 -12.18 1.44 2.48
N TRP A 570 -11.63 2.44 3.15
CA TRP A 570 -11.73 3.83 2.71
C TRP A 570 -11.17 4.11 1.31
N CYS A 571 -10.22 3.31 0.84
CA CYS A 571 -9.69 3.45 -0.53
C CYS A 571 -10.72 3.09 -1.61
N MET A 572 -11.81 2.41 -1.24
CA MET A 572 -12.86 1.94 -2.16
C MET A 572 -14.20 2.66 -1.95
N LEU A 573 -14.36 3.34 -0.80
CA LEU A 573 -15.61 4.02 -0.49
C LEU A 573 -15.74 5.33 -1.29
N THR A 574 -16.86 5.44 -1.98
CA THR A 574 -17.27 6.62 -2.77
C THR A 574 -18.65 7.08 -2.33
N GLU A 575 -19.25 7.97 -3.09
CA GLU A 575 -20.66 8.34 -2.91
C GLU A 575 -21.58 7.11 -3.08
N PRO A 576 -22.63 7.00 -2.27
CA PRO A 576 -23.12 7.95 -1.29
C PRO A 576 -22.59 7.75 0.14
N VAL A 577 -21.72 6.74 0.39
CA VAL A 577 -21.13 6.50 1.73
C VAL A 577 -20.25 7.69 2.14
N VAL A 578 -19.49 8.23 1.19
CA VAL A 578 -18.95 9.59 1.28
C VAL A 578 -20.10 10.53 0.93
N PRO A 579 -20.62 11.34 1.87
CA PRO A 579 -21.77 12.20 1.57
C PRO A 579 -21.48 13.13 0.39
N PRO A 580 -22.40 13.28 -0.58
CA PRO A 580 -22.21 14.18 -1.71
C PRO A 580 -21.96 15.65 -1.30
N THR A 581 -22.47 16.03 -0.12
CA THR A 581 -22.31 17.37 0.45
C THR A 581 -20.99 17.57 1.17
N ALA A 582 -20.27 16.49 1.52
CA ALA A 582 -18.99 16.57 2.23
C ALA A 582 -17.91 17.20 1.34
N ARG A 583 -17.30 18.28 1.80
CA ARG A 583 -16.20 18.98 1.11
C ARG A 583 -14.86 18.73 1.77
N THR A 584 -14.87 18.56 3.10
CA THR A 584 -13.68 18.32 3.89
C THR A 584 -13.89 17.10 4.80
N ILE A 585 -12.94 16.19 4.74
CA ILE A 585 -12.91 14.94 5.48
C ILE A 585 -11.76 15.02 6.48
N ILE A 586 -11.96 14.58 7.72
CA ILE A 586 -10.88 14.38 8.68
C ILE A 586 -10.68 12.90 8.96
N THR A 587 -9.42 12.49 9.12
CA THR A 587 -9.04 11.09 9.34
C THR A 587 -7.83 10.99 10.25
N ASN A 588 -7.69 9.87 10.98
CA ASN A 588 -6.46 9.51 11.69
C ASN A 588 -5.53 8.59 10.87
N SER A 589 -5.84 8.37 9.60
CA SER A 589 -5.05 7.56 8.69
C SER A 589 -4.18 8.41 7.76
N ALA A 590 -2.86 8.33 7.89
CA ALA A 590 -1.95 8.96 6.93
C ALA A 590 -2.09 8.36 5.52
N LYS A 591 -2.37 7.05 5.40
CA LYS A 591 -2.65 6.40 4.11
C LYS A 591 -3.85 7.05 3.42
N TYR A 592 -4.96 7.25 4.12
CA TYR A 592 -6.15 7.86 3.53
C TYR A 592 -5.99 9.37 3.31
N ALA A 593 -5.29 10.07 4.21
CA ALA A 593 -4.96 11.48 4.01
C ALA A 593 -4.17 11.71 2.71
N HIS A 594 -3.29 10.77 2.35
CA HIS A 594 -2.50 10.82 1.11
C HIS A 594 -3.33 10.50 -0.14
N TYR A 595 -4.04 9.36 -0.16
CA TYR A 595 -4.75 8.91 -1.36
C TYR A 595 -6.14 9.55 -1.55
N GLY A 596 -6.81 9.87 -0.45
CA GLY A 596 -8.20 10.32 -0.45
C GLY A 596 -8.51 11.51 -1.36
N PRO A 597 -7.67 12.57 -1.43
CA PRO A 597 -7.92 13.67 -2.34
C PRO A 597 -8.10 13.24 -3.79
N GLY A 598 -7.27 12.31 -4.27
CA GLY A 598 -7.38 11.74 -5.62
C GLY A 598 -8.56 10.79 -5.79
N LEU A 599 -8.91 10.02 -4.76
CA LEU A 599 -9.95 9.00 -4.84
C LEU A 599 -11.37 9.58 -4.80
N VAL A 600 -11.61 10.60 -3.98
CA VAL A 600 -12.96 11.13 -3.74
C VAL A 600 -13.14 12.60 -4.12
N GLY A 601 -12.08 13.27 -4.58
CA GLY A 601 -12.12 14.69 -4.97
C GLY A 601 -12.48 15.63 -3.82
N ARG A 602 -12.10 15.29 -2.58
CA ARG A 602 -12.40 16.05 -1.37
C ARG A 602 -11.11 16.50 -0.68
N ARG A 603 -11.20 17.59 0.09
CA ARG A 603 -10.08 18.00 0.94
C ARG A 603 -9.96 17.07 2.13
N LEU A 604 -8.75 16.66 2.48
CA LEU A 604 -8.48 15.85 3.66
C LEU A 604 -7.72 16.65 4.72
N ARG A 605 -8.01 16.29 5.97
CA ARG A 605 -7.31 16.73 7.17
C ARG A 605 -6.90 15.50 7.97
N PHE A 606 -5.71 15.55 8.51
CA PHE A 606 -5.14 14.46 9.31
C PHE A 606 -4.97 14.91 10.76
N ALA A 607 -5.52 14.14 11.69
CA ALA A 607 -5.39 14.39 13.13
C ALA A 607 -5.31 13.05 13.88
N ASN A 608 -4.97 13.09 15.18
CA ASN A 608 -5.11 11.95 16.07
C ASN A 608 -6.60 11.58 16.30
N LEU A 609 -6.87 10.44 16.89
CA LEU A 609 -8.23 9.97 17.16
C LEU A 609 -9.03 10.98 18.01
N ALA A 610 -8.40 11.61 19.01
CA ALA A 610 -9.04 12.62 19.83
C ALA A 610 -9.48 13.84 19.01
N GLY A 611 -8.63 14.32 18.10
CA GLY A 611 -8.96 15.40 17.18
C GLY A 611 -10.07 15.03 16.18
N CYS A 612 -10.13 13.76 15.76
CA CYS A 612 -11.24 13.27 14.94
C CYS A 612 -12.57 13.25 15.72
N VAL A 613 -12.55 12.86 17.01
CA VAL A 613 -13.73 12.92 17.90
C VAL A 613 -14.15 14.37 18.18
N GLU A 614 -13.19 15.28 18.43
CA GLU A 614 -13.46 16.72 18.56
C GLU A 614 -14.13 17.27 17.28
N ALA A 615 -13.63 16.90 16.11
CA ALA A 615 -14.25 17.30 14.85
C ALA A 615 -15.65 16.73 14.68
N ALA A 616 -15.90 15.49 15.14
CA ALA A 616 -17.23 14.88 15.08
C ALA A 616 -18.26 15.61 15.95
N THR A 617 -17.84 16.21 17.07
CA THR A 617 -18.73 16.97 17.99
C THR A 617 -18.85 18.44 17.63
N SER A 618 -17.76 19.08 17.19
CA SER A 618 -17.72 20.52 16.94
C SER A 618 -18.12 20.91 15.49
N GLY A 619 -18.05 19.98 14.54
CA GLY A 619 -18.17 20.26 13.11
C GLY A 619 -16.96 21.00 12.51
N ARG A 620 -15.85 21.07 13.24
CA ARG A 620 -14.65 21.80 12.82
C ARG A 620 -13.39 20.99 13.07
N ALA A 621 -12.40 21.18 12.22
CA ALA A 621 -11.05 20.65 12.48
C ALA A 621 -10.51 21.25 13.79
N PRO A 622 -9.77 20.47 14.60
CA PRO A 622 -9.14 20.99 15.82
C PRO A 622 -8.16 22.10 15.48
N THR A 623 -8.01 23.05 16.40
CA THR A 623 -7.07 24.19 16.29
C THR A 623 -5.90 23.95 17.22
N GLY A 624 -4.97 23.16 16.83
CA GLY A 624 -3.80 22.85 17.66
C GLY A 624 -2.78 22.03 16.91
N GLN A 625 -1.64 21.89 17.54
CA GLN A 625 -0.60 20.99 17.07
C GLN A 625 -0.48 19.81 18.02
N PRO A 626 -0.18 18.60 17.50
CA PRO A 626 0.20 17.49 18.35
C PRO A 626 1.30 17.90 19.34
N SER A 627 1.26 17.38 20.57
CA SER A 627 2.20 17.75 21.64
C SER A 627 3.67 17.55 21.27
N TRP A 628 3.93 16.53 20.45
CA TRP A 628 5.27 16.22 19.94
C TRP A 628 5.76 17.19 18.84
N LEU A 629 4.89 18.05 18.29
CA LEU A 629 5.26 19.18 17.42
C LEU A 629 5.31 20.52 18.16
N ALA A 630 4.67 20.64 19.32
CA ALA A 630 4.62 21.90 20.06
C ALA A 630 6.00 22.32 20.57
N LYS A 631 6.27 23.63 20.64
CA LYS A 631 7.48 24.16 21.28
C LYS A 631 7.56 23.70 22.73
N SER A 632 8.73 23.32 23.22
CA SER A 632 8.97 23.21 24.65
C SER A 632 8.76 24.60 25.26
N ILE A 633 7.63 24.81 25.94
CA ILE A 633 7.46 25.97 26.80
C ILE A 633 8.48 25.79 27.91
N GLY A 634 9.46 26.71 27.97
CA GLY A 634 10.47 26.71 29.02
C GLY A 634 9.83 26.53 30.41
N SER A 635 10.48 25.73 31.22
CA SER A 635 10.11 25.39 32.57
C SER A 635 9.68 26.63 33.37
N THR A 636 8.37 26.79 33.60
CA THR A 636 7.79 27.40 34.82
C THR A 636 6.29 27.41 34.75
N ARG A 637 5.68 26.32 35.17
CA ARG A 637 4.43 26.29 35.97
C ARG A 637 4.13 24.83 36.34
N ALA A 638 4.47 24.51 37.58
CA ALA A 638 4.01 23.29 38.20
C ALA A 638 2.46 23.31 38.23
N MET A 639 1.84 22.56 37.33
CA MET A 639 0.42 22.26 37.47
C MET A 639 0.25 21.15 38.49
N HIS A 640 -0.52 21.44 39.53
CA HIS A 640 -0.99 20.49 40.52
C HIS A 640 -1.66 19.30 39.82
N VAL A 641 -0.94 18.20 39.76
CA VAL A 641 -1.51 16.90 39.40
C VAL A 641 -2.11 16.33 40.68
N GLY A 642 -3.44 16.31 40.76
CA GLY A 642 -4.16 15.63 41.82
C GLY A 642 -3.77 14.15 41.87
N ARG A 643 -3.16 13.74 42.99
CA ARG A 643 -2.84 12.34 43.30
C ARG A 643 -4.14 11.55 43.42
N TYR A 644 -4.45 10.72 42.44
CA TYR A 644 -5.32 9.57 42.69
C TYR A 644 -4.46 8.41 43.21
N ALA A 645 -4.56 8.18 44.51
CA ALA A 645 -3.94 7.06 45.19
C ALA A 645 -4.61 5.76 44.75
N ARG A 646 -3.85 4.87 44.11
CA ARG A 646 -4.24 3.47 43.93
C ARG A 646 -4.15 2.74 45.26
N THR A 647 -5.26 2.37 45.83
CA THR A 647 -5.35 1.37 46.90
C THR A 647 -5.23 -0.03 46.27
N ALA A 648 -4.05 -0.58 46.33
CA ALA A 648 -3.84 -2.01 46.14
C ALA A 648 -4.38 -2.77 47.37
N ARG A 649 -5.46 -3.52 47.20
CA ARG A 649 -5.82 -4.61 48.12
C ARG A 649 -5.53 -5.94 47.42
N GLY A 650 -4.63 -6.67 48.11
CA GLY A 650 -4.19 -7.98 47.65
C GLY A 650 -5.31 -9.03 47.72
N VAL A 651 -5.24 -9.97 46.78
CA VAL A 651 -5.89 -11.27 46.92
C VAL A 651 -4.78 -12.32 46.90
N ARG A 652 -4.74 -13.06 48.01
CA ARG A 652 -3.86 -14.22 48.25
C ARG A 652 -4.27 -15.38 47.35
N THR A 653 -3.25 -16.03 46.84
CA THR A 653 -3.23 -17.36 46.22
C THR A 653 -3.88 -18.41 47.14
N ILE A 654 -4.76 -19.25 46.61
CA ILE A 654 -4.99 -20.63 47.08
C ILE A 654 -5.30 -21.49 45.83
N LEU A 655 -4.38 -22.46 45.61
CA LEU A 655 -4.41 -23.69 44.81
C LEU A 655 -4.74 -23.55 43.31
#